data_edd7347ca52212c9a2e888c8f965c7d5
#
_entry.id   edd7347ca52212c9a2e888c8f965c7d5
#
_cell.length_a   1.000
_cell.length_b   1.000
_cell.length_c   1.000
_cell.angle_alpha   90.00
_cell.angle_beta   90.00
_cell.angle_gamma   90.00
#
_symmetry.space_group_name_H-M   'P 1'
#
loop_
_entity.id
_entity.type
_entity.pdbx_description
1 polymer ?
#
loop_
_entity_poly.entity_id
_entity_poly.type
_entity_poly.pdbx_seq_one_letter_code
_entity_poly.pdbx_strand_id
1 'polypeptide(L)'
;MTAASRSVRRRAIALFSATLALLVAGTASAVSVSLSPDPTDPGPPSDPVYGLAGGCYTLTTDAAPGFVTRDGDGFRSGADAASATRFRMQPAQLGRFMFYGNDSTMITGDAGKVTGSPQATPAADWTLTFTDGVYTATGTVTGKQLGVNRSDGRLTVTDPGADPEAARFRLTAADGCADFPEVDVNATGTPVGATPSGEVRGFIDAHVHMNANEFIGGEIRCGKPYSPLGVTVALQDCEDHKPNGLPALLENVLSHGDPFESHDTTMWPSFADIPAYDSMTHEQTYYRWVERAWRGGLRIFTNLLVSNRVLCELYPLRSNPCDEMETARIEARQAHEIQDYVDAQYGGPGRGWFRIVSSPEDARRVAASGKLAVTLGIEVSEPFGCGVQHGVPQCTEQDVDAGLDELYAMGVRQVILTHKFDNAFGGVRFDEGLTGTAVNIGNFLGTGEFWKSEPCTGVAKDNPIGNVGADVAELTKSLPPGVTLPVYAPGDACNARDLTPLGEHAIRGLMQRGMIVDIDHMGVKTADSALKILEEAHYSGVVSSHGWTDPSNYPRIYKLGGFVASYAGPAENFVGEWRDARKDRDDDYYFGYGFGADTNGFGSQPSPPKDGGHLVDYPYTTFDGGTLMDQQRAGTRVFDFNTDGLAQYGMIPDWIEGMRKYAGDDGQQFMDDMSRGPEAYLQMWERVAR
;
A
#
# COMPACT_ATOMS: atom_id res chain seq x y z
N MET A 1 7.77 31.77 -47.01
CA MET A 1 8.21 33.19 -46.98
C MET A 1 8.12 33.64 -45.55
N THR A 2 9.29 33.72 -44.97
CA THR A 2 9.89 34.75 -44.09
C THR A 2 9.21 34.89 -42.73
N ALA A 3 9.75 34.43 -41.65
CA ALA A 3 11.06 34.67 -40.99
C ALA A 3 11.06 35.98 -40.15
N ALA A 4 11.49 35.78 -38.93
CA ALA A 4 12.22 36.71 -38.05
C ALA A 4 11.37 37.74 -37.29
N SER A 5 11.67 38.14 -36.03
CA SER A 5 12.91 38.13 -35.24
C SER A 5 12.64 38.66 -33.84
N ARG A 6 13.31 38.07 -32.86
CA ARG A 6 14.19 38.66 -31.81
C ARG A 6 13.94 40.11 -31.35
N SER A 7 13.86 40.36 -30.04
CA SER A 7 15.01 40.84 -29.20
C SER A 7 14.54 41.37 -27.85
N VAL A 8 15.06 40.83 -26.78
CA VAL A 8 16.03 41.44 -25.86
C VAL A 8 15.70 42.87 -25.37
N ARG A 9 15.43 43.02 -24.10
CA ARG A 9 15.99 44.11 -23.27
C ARG A 9 16.14 43.73 -21.79
N ARG A 10 17.39 43.52 -21.39
CA ARG A 10 17.88 43.71 -20.01
C ARG A 10 18.04 45.20 -19.71
N ARG A 11 17.79 45.58 -18.44
CA ARG A 11 18.48 46.62 -17.62
C ARG A 11 17.65 46.70 -16.33
N ALA A 12 18.11 46.26 -15.15
CA ALA A 12 19.13 46.79 -14.24
C ALA A 12 18.83 48.24 -13.76
N ILE A 13 18.37 48.38 -12.52
CA ILE A 13 18.72 49.50 -11.65
C ILE A 13 18.87 48.93 -10.24
N ALA A 14 20.03 49.21 -9.68
CA ALA A 14 20.42 48.88 -8.31
C ALA A 14 20.27 50.11 -7.39
N LEU A 15 20.38 49.83 -6.08
CA LEU A 15 20.68 50.73 -4.96
C LEU A 15 19.49 51.46 -4.30
N PHE A 16 19.16 51.04 -3.09
CA PHE A 16 19.46 51.87 -1.90
C PHE A 16 19.52 50.97 -0.65
N SER A 17 20.67 51.03 0.01
CA SER A 17 20.94 50.44 1.33
C SER A 17 20.40 51.36 2.43
N ALA A 18 19.88 50.81 3.50
CA ALA A 18 20.10 51.30 4.87
C ALA A 18 19.53 50.33 5.91
N THR A 19 20.39 49.59 6.53
CA THR A 19 20.52 49.23 7.95
C THR A 19 19.31 49.48 8.87
N LEU A 20 18.74 48.38 9.43
CA LEU A 20 18.43 48.33 10.87
C LEU A 20 18.55 46.85 11.35
N ALA A 21 19.66 46.55 12.00
CA ALA A 21 19.85 45.33 12.74
C ALA A 21 19.04 45.38 14.04
N LEU A 22 18.05 44.51 14.19
CA LEU A 22 17.53 44.15 15.49
C LEU A 22 17.78 42.66 15.67
N LEU A 23 18.73 42.32 16.54
CA LEU A 23 18.90 41.00 17.12
C LEU A 23 17.64 40.64 17.90
N VAL A 24 16.91 39.63 17.39
CA VAL A 24 16.06 38.85 18.24
C VAL A 24 16.65 37.42 18.23
N ALA A 25 17.38 37.12 19.29
CA ALA A 25 17.80 35.79 19.62
C ALA A 25 16.52 35.01 20.04
N GLY A 26 15.87 34.40 19.08
CA GLY A 26 14.84 33.41 19.32
C GLY A 26 15.53 32.06 19.58
N THR A 27 15.58 31.64 20.83
CA THR A 27 15.90 30.25 21.18
C THR A 27 14.86 29.35 20.55
N ALA A 28 15.24 28.61 19.51
CA ALA A 28 14.47 27.49 19.03
C ALA A 28 14.51 26.42 20.12
N SER A 29 13.52 26.42 21.00
CA SER A 29 13.22 25.29 21.84
C SER A 29 12.76 24.19 20.93
N ALA A 30 13.58 23.15 20.76
CA ALA A 30 13.12 21.87 20.26
C ALA A 30 11.99 21.40 21.19
N VAL A 31 10.76 21.52 20.76
CA VAL A 31 9.62 20.91 21.41
C VAL A 31 9.78 19.41 21.22
N SER A 32 10.38 18.75 22.19
CA SER A 32 10.23 17.31 22.34
C SER A 32 8.76 17.07 22.58
N VAL A 33 8.03 16.65 21.54
CA VAL A 33 6.67 16.16 21.70
C VAL A 33 6.79 14.87 22.50
N SER A 34 6.62 14.95 23.79
CA SER A 34 6.37 13.80 24.63
C SER A 34 4.98 13.31 24.25
N LEU A 35 4.91 12.23 23.49
CA LEU A 35 3.66 11.50 23.25
C LEU A 35 3.09 11.15 24.63
N SER A 36 1.89 11.62 24.93
CA SER A 36 1.14 11.16 26.09
C SER A 36 1.00 9.64 26.01
N PRO A 37 1.19 8.88 27.09
CA PRO A 37 1.04 7.44 27.06
C PRO A 37 -0.36 7.09 26.55
N ASP A 38 -0.41 6.30 25.49
CA ASP A 38 -1.62 5.64 25.01
C ASP A 38 -2.17 4.78 26.16
N PRO A 39 -3.45 4.87 26.55
CA PRO A 39 -4.04 4.02 27.58
C PRO A 39 -3.98 2.52 27.24
N THR A 40 -3.62 2.18 25.98
CA THR A 40 -3.30 0.81 25.57
C THR A 40 -1.80 0.57 25.41
N ASP A 41 -0.94 1.51 25.83
CA ASP A 41 0.53 1.34 25.79
C ASP A 41 0.92 0.12 26.62
N PRO A 42 1.54 -0.92 26.03
CA PRO A 42 1.99 -2.12 26.74
C PRO A 42 3.13 -1.84 27.75
N GLY A 43 3.40 -0.58 28.06
CA GLY A 43 4.51 -0.17 28.92
C GLY A 43 5.87 -0.23 28.21
N PRO A 44 6.99 0.07 28.90
CA PRO A 44 8.31 -0.08 28.30
C PRO A 44 8.53 -1.52 27.84
N PRO A 45 9.23 -1.75 26.71
CA PRO A 45 9.51 -3.09 26.22
C PRO A 45 10.17 -3.93 27.31
N SER A 46 9.67 -5.15 27.51
CA SER A 46 10.28 -6.10 28.46
C SER A 46 11.68 -6.54 28.03
N ASP A 47 11.96 -6.47 26.74
CA ASP A 47 13.28 -6.73 26.16
C ASP A 47 13.99 -5.41 25.87
N PRO A 48 15.17 -5.16 26.49
CA PRO A 48 15.96 -3.95 26.27
C PRO A 48 16.37 -3.72 24.81
N VAL A 49 16.41 -4.75 23.97
CA VAL A 49 16.74 -4.64 22.54
C VAL A 49 15.73 -3.74 21.84
N TYR A 50 14.44 -3.92 22.08
CA TYR A 50 13.41 -3.09 21.44
C TYR A 50 13.43 -1.63 21.91
N GLY A 51 13.89 -1.40 23.15
CA GLY A 51 14.04 -0.04 23.67
C GLY A 51 15.10 0.81 22.96
N LEU A 52 15.91 0.21 22.09
CA LEU A 52 16.93 0.91 21.30
C LEU A 52 16.35 1.64 20.09
N ALA A 53 15.12 1.31 19.67
CA ALA A 53 14.54 1.77 18.41
C ALA A 53 14.57 3.30 18.27
N GLY A 54 15.24 3.78 17.22
CA GLY A 54 15.37 5.22 16.91
C GLY A 54 16.21 6.03 17.90
N GLY A 55 16.71 5.41 18.97
CA GLY A 55 17.52 6.07 19.98
C GLY A 55 18.95 6.38 19.50
N CYS A 56 19.59 7.32 20.18
CA CYS A 56 20.97 7.73 19.93
C CYS A 56 21.90 7.20 21.00
N TYR A 57 23.00 6.54 20.62
CA TYR A 57 23.91 5.88 21.56
C TYR A 57 25.37 6.00 21.15
N THR A 58 26.24 5.95 22.15
CA THR A 58 27.67 5.65 21.98
C THR A 58 27.94 4.18 22.35
N LEU A 59 28.97 3.58 21.73
CA LEU A 59 29.36 2.21 21.96
C LEU A 59 30.68 2.12 22.70
N THR A 60 30.76 1.23 23.72
CA THR A 60 31.99 0.83 24.39
C THR A 60 32.08 -0.68 24.48
N THR A 61 33.29 -1.22 24.67
CA THR A 61 33.54 -2.65 24.91
C THR A 61 34.55 -2.84 26.02
N ASP A 62 34.39 -3.89 26.82
CA ASP A 62 35.33 -4.20 27.91
C ASP A 62 36.65 -4.79 27.36
N ALA A 63 36.67 -5.29 26.12
CA ALA A 63 37.86 -5.90 25.49
C ALA A 63 38.89 -4.89 24.98
N ALA A 64 38.48 -3.64 24.72
CA ALA A 64 39.36 -2.53 24.34
C ALA A 64 38.80 -1.22 24.94
N PRO A 65 39.50 -0.59 25.91
CA PRO A 65 38.99 0.58 26.61
C PRO A 65 38.72 1.76 25.66
N GLY A 66 37.67 2.55 25.98
CA GLY A 66 37.29 3.75 25.25
C GLY A 66 36.07 3.53 24.36
N PHE A 67 35.66 4.62 23.72
CA PHE A 67 34.49 4.66 22.83
C PHE A 67 34.83 4.22 21.42
N VAL A 68 33.88 3.65 20.72
CA VAL A 68 33.96 3.37 19.30
C VAL A 68 33.90 4.67 18.51
N THR A 69 34.86 4.85 17.59
CA THR A 69 34.91 6.01 16.68
C THR A 69 35.29 5.56 15.29
N ARG A 70 35.05 6.42 14.31
CA ARG A 70 35.48 6.22 12.92
C ARG A 70 36.99 6.20 12.83
N ASP A 71 37.57 5.23 12.09
CA ASP A 71 39.01 5.08 11.85
C ASP A 71 39.26 4.64 10.39
N GLY A 72 39.54 5.61 9.54
CA GLY A 72 39.70 5.39 8.10
C GLY A 72 38.42 4.88 7.45
N ASP A 73 38.47 3.71 6.84
CA ASP A 73 37.33 3.02 6.23
C ASP A 73 36.50 2.18 7.23
N GLY A 74 37.02 2.00 8.46
CA GLY A 74 36.37 1.18 9.50
C GLY A 74 36.12 1.94 10.80
N PHE A 75 36.07 1.21 11.91
CA PHE A 75 35.84 1.71 13.25
C PHE A 75 36.86 1.14 14.23
N ARG A 76 37.14 1.87 15.31
CA ARG A 76 38.06 1.48 16.36
C ARG A 76 37.50 1.88 17.73
N SER A 77 37.70 1.04 18.73
CA SER A 77 37.58 1.40 20.14
C SER A 77 38.86 2.08 20.63
N GLY A 78 38.76 3.01 21.56
CA GLY A 78 39.90 3.72 22.15
C GLY A 78 39.76 5.23 22.18
N ALA A 79 38.70 5.81 21.61
CA ALA A 79 38.44 7.23 21.64
C ALA A 79 37.97 7.71 23.03
N ASP A 80 38.13 9.00 23.29
CA ASP A 80 37.46 9.68 24.39
C ASP A 80 35.97 9.93 24.05
N ALA A 81 35.19 10.35 25.03
CA ALA A 81 33.75 10.56 24.88
C ALA A 81 33.43 11.70 23.87
N ALA A 82 34.32 12.68 23.71
CA ALA A 82 34.10 13.81 22.79
C ALA A 82 34.29 13.37 21.33
N SER A 83 35.16 12.41 21.09
CA SER A 83 35.49 11.86 19.77
C SER A 83 34.68 10.61 19.41
N ALA A 84 33.77 10.16 20.29
CA ALA A 84 32.92 9.00 20.07
C ALA A 84 32.00 9.19 18.85
N THR A 85 31.93 8.18 17.98
CA THR A 85 30.85 8.12 16.99
C THR A 85 29.53 7.87 17.72
N ARG A 86 28.52 8.65 17.37
CA ARG A 86 27.16 8.51 17.87
C ARG A 86 26.34 7.75 16.84
N PHE A 87 25.68 6.70 17.28
CA PHE A 87 24.92 5.84 16.39
C PHE A 87 23.43 5.93 16.71
N ARG A 88 22.64 6.29 15.70
CA ARG A 88 21.20 6.03 15.74
C ARG A 88 20.98 4.54 15.55
N MET A 89 20.25 3.93 16.45
CA MET A 89 19.84 2.54 16.32
C MET A 89 18.60 2.46 15.44
N GLN A 90 18.84 2.36 14.12
CA GLN A 90 17.75 2.32 13.13
C GLN A 90 17.20 0.90 13.06
N PRO A 91 15.90 0.68 13.39
CA PRO A 91 15.32 -0.65 13.27
C PRO A 91 15.25 -1.09 11.80
N ALA A 92 15.70 -2.31 11.53
CA ALA A 92 15.57 -2.99 10.23
C ALA A 92 14.41 -4.01 10.25
N GLN A 93 14.18 -4.65 11.38
CA GLN A 93 13.06 -5.55 11.66
C GLN A 93 13.04 -5.83 13.18
N LEU A 94 12.09 -6.60 13.69
CA LEU A 94 12.04 -6.96 15.10
C LEU A 94 13.36 -7.59 15.56
N GLY A 95 14.02 -6.96 16.56
CA GLY A 95 15.32 -7.38 17.09
C GLY A 95 16.52 -7.15 16.16
N ARG A 96 16.31 -6.51 15.00
CA ARG A 96 17.34 -6.23 14.02
C ARG A 96 17.53 -4.73 13.84
N PHE A 97 18.79 -4.28 13.72
CA PHE A 97 19.14 -2.87 13.67
C PHE A 97 20.28 -2.58 12.73
N MET A 98 20.30 -1.38 12.17
CA MET A 98 21.47 -0.76 11.56
C MET A 98 22.05 0.26 12.56
N PHE A 99 23.37 0.30 12.70
CA PHE A 99 24.11 1.29 13.48
C PHE A 99 24.43 2.46 12.55
N TYR A 100 23.60 3.50 12.56
CA TYR A 100 23.75 4.67 11.67
C TYR A 100 24.50 5.79 12.38
N GLY A 101 25.75 6.00 11.96
CA GLY A 101 26.67 6.97 12.54
C GLY A 101 26.29 8.42 12.24
N ASN A 102 26.74 9.35 13.11
CA ASN A 102 26.54 10.79 12.91
C ASN A 102 27.32 11.38 11.71
N ASP A 103 28.15 10.57 11.06
CA ASP A 103 28.80 10.86 9.78
C ASP A 103 28.02 10.32 8.57
N SER A 104 26.78 9.88 8.78
CA SER A 104 25.90 9.26 7.79
C SER A 104 26.44 7.95 7.21
N THR A 105 27.27 7.22 7.96
CA THR A 105 27.73 5.87 7.58
C THR A 105 27.19 4.81 8.53
N MET A 106 27.00 3.60 8.02
CA MET A 106 26.56 2.44 8.79
C MET A 106 27.71 1.48 9.06
N ILE A 107 27.71 0.82 10.21
CA ILE A 107 28.60 -0.29 10.48
C ILE A 107 28.17 -1.47 9.59
N THR A 108 29.03 -1.89 8.67
CA THR A 108 28.84 -3.06 7.81
C THR A 108 29.86 -4.15 8.13
N GLY A 109 29.42 -5.40 8.12
CA GLY A 109 30.29 -6.55 8.37
C GLY A 109 30.28 -7.53 7.20
N ASP A 110 31.42 -7.63 6.49
CA ASP A 110 31.60 -8.55 5.37
C ASP A 110 33.01 -9.13 5.32
N ALA A 111 33.14 -10.38 4.87
CA ALA A 111 34.41 -11.08 4.59
C ALA A 111 35.49 -10.91 5.69
N GLY A 112 35.11 -10.84 6.96
CA GLY A 112 36.03 -10.68 8.09
C GLY A 112 36.47 -9.25 8.38
N LYS A 113 35.86 -8.25 7.71
CA LYS A 113 36.09 -6.82 7.93
C LYS A 113 34.84 -6.12 8.43
N VAL A 114 35.07 -5.04 9.17
CA VAL A 114 34.05 -4.06 9.51
C VAL A 114 34.42 -2.75 8.80
N THR A 115 33.49 -2.25 8.02
CA THR A 115 33.64 -0.97 7.30
C THR A 115 32.46 -0.05 7.58
N GLY A 116 32.62 1.24 7.27
CA GLY A 116 31.52 2.20 7.28
C GLY A 116 31.03 2.45 5.85
N SER A 117 29.76 2.22 5.62
CA SER A 117 29.13 2.43 4.32
C SER A 117 28.09 3.55 4.41
N PRO A 118 28.07 4.52 3.47
CA PRO A 118 26.99 5.47 3.38
C PRO A 118 25.73 4.88 2.75
N GLN A 119 25.83 3.69 2.14
CA GLN A 119 24.73 2.99 1.51
C GLN A 119 24.24 1.86 2.43
N ALA A 120 22.93 1.79 2.63
CA ALA A 120 22.30 0.67 3.33
C ALA A 120 22.38 -0.57 2.45
N THR A 121 23.02 -1.60 2.98
CA THR A 121 23.18 -2.92 2.34
C THR A 121 22.85 -4.01 3.35
N PRO A 122 22.56 -5.23 2.92
CA PRO A 122 22.31 -6.34 3.85
C PRO A 122 23.45 -6.58 4.87
N ALA A 123 24.67 -6.15 4.55
CA ALA A 123 25.81 -6.23 5.48
C ALA A 123 25.75 -5.23 6.65
N ALA A 124 24.83 -4.26 6.60
CA ALA A 124 24.58 -3.29 7.68
C ALA A 124 23.52 -3.78 8.68
N ASP A 125 22.85 -4.88 8.41
CA ASP A 125 21.75 -5.41 9.20
C ASP A 125 22.23 -6.41 10.24
N TRP A 126 21.99 -6.09 11.52
CA TRP A 126 22.49 -6.83 12.68
C TRP A 126 21.37 -7.29 13.58
N THR A 127 21.28 -8.59 13.86
CA THR A 127 20.46 -9.12 14.94
C THR A 127 21.13 -8.83 16.28
N LEU A 128 20.40 -8.18 17.20
CA LEU A 128 20.89 -7.88 18.54
C LEU A 128 20.33 -8.85 19.58
N THR A 129 21.17 -9.18 20.56
CA THR A 129 20.74 -9.85 21.78
C THR A 129 21.27 -9.10 23.00
N PHE A 130 20.53 -9.15 24.10
CA PHE A 130 20.93 -8.52 25.36
C PHE A 130 21.02 -9.56 26.46
N THR A 131 22.16 -9.62 27.12
CA THR A 131 22.41 -10.54 28.24
C THR A 131 23.39 -9.91 29.23
N ASP A 132 23.06 -9.96 30.50
CA ASP A 132 23.92 -9.46 31.60
C ASP A 132 24.41 -8.01 31.41
N GLY A 133 23.54 -7.14 30.93
CA GLY A 133 23.84 -5.71 30.78
C GLY A 133 24.69 -5.36 29.53
N VAL A 134 24.89 -6.28 28.59
CA VAL A 134 25.65 -6.08 27.36
C VAL A 134 24.87 -6.58 26.14
N TYR A 135 25.17 -5.99 25.00
CA TYR A 135 24.62 -6.37 23.70
C TYR A 135 25.66 -7.16 22.89
N THR A 136 25.18 -8.11 22.14
CA THR A 136 25.92 -8.71 21.04
C THR A 136 25.19 -8.46 19.73
N ALA A 137 25.94 -8.28 18.64
CA ALA A 137 25.39 -8.01 17.31
C ALA A 137 25.87 -9.09 16.32
N THR A 138 24.95 -9.79 15.68
CA THR A 138 25.25 -10.83 14.68
C THR A 138 24.73 -10.38 13.33
N GLY A 139 25.62 -10.31 12.32
CA GLY A 139 25.25 -9.92 10.95
C GLY A 139 24.29 -10.92 10.32
N THR A 140 23.17 -10.46 9.80
CA THR A 140 22.10 -11.31 9.27
C THR A 140 22.52 -12.13 8.05
N VAL A 141 23.40 -11.58 7.22
CA VAL A 141 23.90 -12.24 6.00
C VAL A 141 25.03 -13.22 6.30
N THR A 142 25.95 -12.82 7.17
CA THR A 142 27.20 -13.57 7.39
C THR A 142 27.12 -14.55 8.55
N GLY A 143 26.16 -14.36 9.47
CA GLY A 143 26.12 -15.08 10.74
C GLY A 143 27.30 -14.79 11.68
N LYS A 144 28.17 -13.84 11.30
CA LYS A 144 29.34 -13.45 12.10
C LYS A 144 28.96 -12.44 13.18
N GLN A 145 29.63 -12.48 14.32
CA GLN A 145 29.46 -11.50 15.40
C GLN A 145 30.39 -10.31 15.21
N LEU A 146 29.83 -9.11 15.42
CA LEU A 146 30.62 -7.89 15.59
C LEU A 146 31.49 -8.05 16.87
N GLY A 147 32.74 -7.74 16.75
CA GLY A 147 33.69 -7.80 17.84
C GLY A 147 34.81 -6.77 17.70
N VAL A 148 35.77 -6.81 18.63
CA VAL A 148 36.94 -5.94 18.58
C VAL A 148 38.22 -6.76 18.58
N ASN A 149 39.17 -6.37 17.79
CA ASN A 149 40.51 -6.92 17.84
C ASN A 149 41.27 -6.32 19.05
N ARG A 150 41.60 -7.14 20.04
CA ARG A 150 42.24 -6.71 21.28
C ARG A 150 43.61 -6.07 21.10
N SER A 151 44.33 -6.39 20.01
CA SER A 151 45.70 -5.91 19.79
C SER A 151 45.78 -4.46 19.30
N ASP A 152 44.76 -4.03 18.51
CA ASP A 152 44.73 -2.71 17.88
C ASP A 152 43.42 -1.93 18.08
N GLY A 153 42.43 -2.52 18.76
CA GLY A 153 41.15 -1.92 19.04
C GLY A 153 40.21 -1.82 17.83
N ARG A 154 40.58 -2.29 16.63
CA ARG A 154 39.71 -2.23 15.43
C ARG A 154 38.51 -3.16 15.56
N LEU A 155 37.35 -2.66 15.10
CA LEU A 155 36.18 -3.52 14.98
C LEU A 155 36.42 -4.55 13.87
N THR A 156 35.93 -5.77 14.10
CA THR A 156 36.05 -6.91 13.21
C THR A 156 34.79 -7.78 13.30
N VAL A 157 34.66 -8.76 12.43
CA VAL A 157 33.65 -9.83 12.54
C VAL A 157 34.34 -11.17 12.76
N THR A 158 33.80 -11.96 13.67
CA THR A 158 34.32 -13.27 14.08
C THR A 158 33.22 -14.32 14.11
N ASP A 159 33.61 -15.60 14.17
CA ASP A 159 32.60 -16.65 14.38
C ASP A 159 31.97 -16.52 15.75
N PRO A 160 30.65 -16.79 15.88
CA PRO A 160 29.96 -16.77 17.17
C PRO A 160 30.69 -17.63 18.21
N GLY A 161 30.99 -17.01 19.36
CA GLY A 161 31.67 -17.69 20.46
C GLY A 161 33.21 -17.84 20.32
N ALA A 162 33.83 -17.35 19.24
CA ALA A 162 35.29 -17.39 19.07
C ALA A 162 36.02 -16.53 20.12
N ASP A 163 35.52 -15.33 20.41
CA ASP A 163 35.93 -14.44 21.52
C ASP A 163 34.71 -13.78 22.12
N PRO A 164 34.01 -14.44 23.05
CA PRO A 164 32.77 -13.91 23.61
C PRO A 164 32.90 -12.55 24.31
N GLU A 165 34.05 -12.26 24.91
CA GLU A 165 34.27 -10.96 25.57
C GLU A 165 34.50 -9.83 24.55
N ALA A 166 35.18 -10.10 23.46
CA ALA A 166 35.42 -9.14 22.38
C ALA A 166 34.15 -8.77 21.62
N ALA A 167 33.12 -9.62 21.66
CA ALA A 167 31.83 -9.39 21.03
C ALA A 167 30.78 -8.68 21.92
N ARG A 168 31.17 -8.25 23.14
CA ARG A 168 30.27 -7.60 24.12
C ARG A 168 30.39 -6.09 24.05
N PHE A 169 29.24 -5.44 23.76
CA PHE A 169 29.16 -3.99 23.66
C PHE A 169 28.18 -3.42 24.70
N ARG A 170 28.49 -2.23 25.21
CA ARG A 170 27.56 -1.42 25.99
C ARG A 170 27.12 -0.23 25.17
N LEU A 171 25.82 0.01 25.13
CA LEU A 171 25.21 1.15 24.49
C LEU A 171 24.82 2.14 25.58
N THR A 172 25.37 3.37 25.49
CA THR A 172 25.06 4.45 26.43
C THR A 172 24.34 5.55 25.67
N ALA A 173 23.17 5.96 26.19
CA ALA A 173 22.37 7.02 25.56
C ALA A 173 23.19 8.30 25.36
N ALA A 174 23.03 8.94 24.24
CA ALA A 174 23.72 10.14 23.81
C ALA A 174 22.78 11.04 23.01
N ASP A 175 23.25 12.25 22.69
CA ASP A 175 22.56 13.18 21.82
C ASP A 175 23.40 13.46 20.56
N GLY A 176 22.76 14.01 19.51
CA GLY A 176 23.45 14.49 18.29
C GLY A 176 23.76 13.40 17.26
N CYS A 177 22.96 12.35 17.22
CA CYS A 177 22.93 11.44 16.08
C CYS A 177 22.41 12.15 14.83
N ALA A 178 22.85 11.69 13.67
CA ALA A 178 22.22 12.05 12.41
C ALA A 178 20.82 11.42 12.29
N ASP A 179 19.93 12.08 11.59
CA ASP A 179 18.64 11.52 11.23
C ASP A 179 18.79 10.52 10.08
N PHE A 180 18.17 9.34 10.26
CA PHE A 180 18.14 8.35 9.18
C PHE A 180 17.20 8.86 8.06
N PRO A 181 17.58 8.70 6.79
CA PRO A 181 16.74 9.13 5.68
C PRO A 181 15.37 8.46 5.71
N GLU A 182 14.30 9.25 5.66
CA GLU A 182 12.92 8.73 5.63
C GLU A 182 11.95 9.80 5.07
N VAL A 183 10.78 9.32 4.61
CA VAL A 183 9.66 10.19 4.19
C VAL A 183 9.03 10.84 5.40
N ASP A 184 8.81 12.15 5.35
CA ASP A 184 8.09 12.89 6.38
C ASP A 184 6.58 12.63 6.27
N VAL A 185 5.93 12.39 7.40
CA VAL A 185 4.47 12.21 7.43
C VAL A 185 3.72 13.54 7.32
N ASN A 186 4.29 14.62 7.85
CA ASN A 186 3.71 15.98 7.87
C ASN A 186 2.27 16.00 8.41
N ALA A 187 2.04 15.24 9.47
CA ALA A 187 0.78 15.21 10.21
C ALA A 187 1.08 15.26 11.71
N THR A 188 0.43 16.19 12.43
CA THR A 188 0.67 16.42 13.87
C THR A 188 -0.62 16.21 14.64
N GLY A 189 -0.56 15.45 15.71
CA GLY A 189 -1.72 15.15 16.55
C GLY A 189 -1.88 13.65 16.76
N THR A 190 -2.96 13.28 17.43
CA THR A 190 -3.29 11.89 17.76
C THR A 190 -4.61 11.49 17.11
N PRO A 191 -4.61 10.45 16.29
CA PRO A 191 -5.85 9.95 15.68
C PRO A 191 -6.86 9.49 16.73
N VAL A 192 -8.14 9.83 16.53
CA VAL A 192 -9.25 9.36 17.36
C VAL A 192 -9.84 8.11 16.71
N GLY A 193 -10.10 7.05 17.49
CA GLY A 193 -10.58 5.77 16.96
C GLY A 193 -12.07 5.51 17.16
N ALA A 194 -12.64 6.02 18.26
CA ALA A 194 -14.03 5.77 18.60
C ALA A 194 -14.67 6.95 19.34
N THR A 195 -16.00 7.01 19.27
CA THR A 195 -16.83 7.90 20.10
C THR A 195 -16.83 7.43 21.57
N PRO A 196 -17.27 8.29 22.52
CA PRO A 196 -17.48 7.85 23.91
C PRO A 196 -18.49 6.70 24.06
N SER A 197 -19.38 6.50 23.08
CA SER A 197 -20.30 5.35 23.03
C SER A 197 -19.69 4.06 22.49
N GLY A 198 -18.43 4.09 22.05
CA GLY A 198 -17.72 2.94 21.51
C GLY A 198 -17.93 2.71 20.00
N GLU A 199 -18.60 3.61 19.30
CA GLU A 199 -18.75 3.58 17.85
C GLU A 199 -17.43 3.94 17.17
N VAL A 200 -16.95 3.09 16.27
CA VAL A 200 -15.70 3.35 15.52
C VAL A 200 -15.93 4.50 14.55
N ARG A 201 -15.00 5.45 14.55
CA ARG A 201 -15.02 6.61 13.66
C ARG A 201 -13.71 6.76 12.90
N GLY A 202 -13.83 7.07 11.64
CA GLY A 202 -12.71 7.25 10.70
C GLY A 202 -13.12 6.87 9.30
N PHE A 203 -12.15 6.56 8.46
CA PHE A 203 -12.37 6.17 7.08
C PHE A 203 -12.06 4.69 6.87
N ILE A 204 -12.67 4.10 5.86
CA ILE A 204 -12.38 2.76 5.37
C ILE A 204 -12.00 2.83 3.90
N ASP A 205 -10.84 2.24 3.59
CA ASP A 205 -10.52 1.78 2.25
C ASP A 205 -10.85 0.29 2.18
N ALA A 206 -11.86 -0.04 1.38
CA ALA A 206 -12.35 -1.41 1.25
C ALA A 206 -11.60 -2.20 0.17
N HIS A 207 -10.67 -1.56 -0.57
CA HIS A 207 -9.99 -2.17 -1.71
C HIS A 207 -8.67 -1.48 -2.04
N VAL A 208 -7.55 -2.11 -1.68
CA VAL A 208 -6.20 -1.62 -1.99
C VAL A 208 -5.21 -2.78 -2.09
N HIS A 209 -4.09 -2.61 -2.81
CA HIS A 209 -3.11 -3.64 -3.12
C HIS A 209 -1.71 -3.27 -2.60
N MET A 210 -1.54 -3.21 -1.27
CA MET A 210 -0.25 -2.78 -0.69
C MET A 210 0.92 -3.70 -1.04
N ASN A 211 0.65 -4.98 -1.31
CA ASN A 211 1.67 -5.98 -1.60
C ASN A 211 1.83 -6.30 -3.10
N ALA A 212 1.24 -5.48 -3.98
CA ALA A 212 1.29 -5.71 -5.43
C ALA A 212 2.67 -5.52 -6.06
N ASN A 213 3.71 -5.21 -5.29
CA ASN A 213 5.09 -5.35 -5.75
C ASN A 213 5.48 -6.81 -6.05
N GLU A 214 4.74 -7.78 -5.51
CA GLU A 214 4.96 -9.22 -5.71
C GLU A 214 4.13 -9.80 -6.87
N PHE A 215 3.17 -9.06 -7.38
CA PHE A 215 2.20 -9.52 -8.37
C PHE A 215 2.78 -9.58 -9.80
N ILE A 216 2.17 -10.39 -10.69
CA ILE A 216 2.63 -10.58 -12.08
C ILE A 216 4.14 -10.91 -12.17
N GLY A 217 4.58 -11.84 -11.32
CA GLY A 217 5.98 -12.31 -11.30
C GLY A 217 6.93 -11.47 -10.46
N GLY A 218 6.47 -10.41 -9.77
CA GLY A 218 7.26 -9.64 -8.81
C GLY A 218 8.24 -8.62 -9.40
N GLU A 219 8.17 -8.35 -10.71
CA GLU A 219 9.11 -7.45 -11.40
C GLU A 219 8.42 -6.33 -12.20
N ILE A 220 7.09 -6.32 -12.25
CA ILE A 220 6.35 -5.34 -13.05
C ILE A 220 6.28 -3.98 -12.36
N ARG A 221 6.40 -3.95 -11.03
CA ARG A 221 6.28 -2.74 -10.23
C ARG A 221 7.62 -2.30 -9.69
N CYS A 222 7.94 -1.02 -9.86
CA CYS A 222 9.12 -0.39 -9.35
C CYS A 222 8.89 0.17 -7.95
N GLY A 223 9.79 -0.13 -7.04
CA GLY A 223 9.67 0.22 -5.62
C GLY A 223 8.98 -0.86 -4.80
N LYS A 224 8.98 -0.67 -3.49
CA LYS A 224 8.44 -1.61 -2.50
C LYS A 224 7.71 -0.85 -1.39
N PRO A 225 6.67 -1.44 -0.79
CA PRO A 225 5.93 -0.81 0.31
C PRO A 225 6.78 -0.60 1.57
N TYR A 226 7.88 -1.32 1.70
CA TYR A 226 8.88 -1.15 2.75
C TYR A 226 10.21 -1.82 2.36
N SER A 227 11.26 -1.50 3.10
CA SER A 227 12.52 -2.27 3.10
C SER A 227 13.15 -2.27 4.50
N PRO A 228 13.69 -3.39 4.98
CA PRO A 228 14.51 -3.41 6.19
C PRO A 228 15.68 -2.42 6.16
N LEU A 229 16.12 -2.06 4.97
CA LEU A 229 17.23 -1.14 4.73
C LEU A 229 16.78 0.33 4.55
N GLY A 230 15.49 0.61 4.71
CA GLY A 230 14.91 1.95 4.66
C GLY A 230 14.55 2.44 3.26
N VAL A 231 14.14 3.72 3.20
CA VAL A 231 13.58 4.37 2.01
C VAL A 231 14.51 4.38 0.81
N THR A 232 15.83 4.52 1.02
CA THR A 232 16.83 4.57 -0.06
C THR A 232 16.91 3.28 -0.87
N VAL A 233 16.42 2.17 -0.30
CA VAL A 233 16.34 0.86 -0.96
C VAL A 233 14.90 0.55 -1.38
N ALA A 234 13.91 0.89 -0.55
CA ALA A 234 12.51 0.67 -0.89
C ALA A 234 12.08 1.49 -2.12
N LEU A 235 12.49 2.74 -2.19
CA LEU A 235 12.10 3.70 -3.24
C LEU A 235 13.35 4.18 -4.01
N GLN A 236 14.18 3.24 -4.43
CA GLN A 236 15.32 3.51 -5.32
C GLN A 236 14.86 3.72 -6.76
N ASP A 237 15.73 4.29 -7.58
CA ASP A 237 15.46 4.50 -9.00
C ASP A 237 15.08 3.20 -9.72
N CYS A 238 14.17 3.31 -10.66
CA CYS A 238 13.68 2.19 -11.47
C CYS A 238 14.66 1.74 -12.53
N GLU A 239 15.56 0.81 -12.22
CA GLU A 239 16.49 0.27 -13.20
C GLU A 239 15.78 -0.41 -14.38
N ASP A 240 14.67 -1.13 -14.12
CA ASP A 240 13.92 -1.88 -15.13
C ASP A 240 13.14 -0.97 -16.09
N HIS A 241 12.94 0.30 -15.71
CA HIS A 241 12.28 1.31 -16.56
C HIS A 241 13.28 2.20 -17.31
N LYS A 242 14.59 2.02 -17.12
CA LYS A 242 15.61 2.84 -17.84
C LYS A 242 15.80 2.33 -19.26
N PRO A 243 16.07 3.22 -20.24
CA PRO A 243 16.14 4.66 -20.08
C PRO A 243 14.78 5.37 -20.16
N ASN A 244 14.59 6.39 -19.33
CA ASN A 244 13.51 7.39 -19.43
C ASN A 244 12.10 6.79 -19.46
N GLY A 245 11.81 5.72 -18.72
CA GLY A 245 10.49 5.10 -18.67
C GLY A 245 10.07 4.33 -19.91
N LEU A 246 10.85 4.32 -20.98
CA LEU A 246 10.50 3.61 -22.23
C LEU A 246 10.21 2.12 -22.07
N PRO A 247 10.93 1.34 -21.24
CA PRO A 247 10.61 -0.07 -21.02
C PRO A 247 9.33 -0.32 -20.21
N ALA A 248 8.77 0.68 -19.55
CA ALA A 248 7.49 0.59 -18.85
C ALA A 248 6.29 0.56 -19.81
N LEU A 249 6.32 -0.32 -20.82
CA LEU A 249 5.36 -0.34 -21.91
C LEU A 249 3.90 -0.45 -21.46
N LEU A 250 3.66 -1.21 -20.40
CA LEU A 250 2.30 -1.40 -19.87
C LEU A 250 1.76 -0.07 -19.32
N GLU A 251 2.55 0.62 -18.50
CA GLU A 251 2.19 1.93 -17.96
C GLU A 251 1.99 2.94 -19.08
N ASN A 252 2.96 3.05 -19.99
CA ASN A 252 2.92 4.00 -21.11
C ASN A 252 1.65 3.82 -21.97
N VAL A 253 1.28 2.57 -22.28
CA VAL A 253 0.06 2.29 -23.07
C VAL A 253 -1.22 2.55 -22.27
N LEU A 254 -1.29 2.11 -21.01
CA LEU A 254 -2.51 2.22 -20.21
C LEU A 254 -2.75 3.65 -19.71
N SER A 255 -1.70 4.35 -19.29
CA SER A 255 -1.82 5.72 -18.76
C SER A 255 -1.90 6.78 -19.86
N HIS A 256 -1.13 6.62 -20.95
CA HIS A 256 -0.93 7.67 -21.95
C HIS A 256 -1.40 7.27 -23.36
N GLY A 257 -1.67 5.97 -23.59
CA GLY A 257 -2.05 5.46 -24.90
C GLY A 257 -0.91 5.44 -25.93
N ASP A 258 0.32 5.76 -25.51
CA ASP A 258 1.51 5.79 -26.36
C ASP A 258 2.62 4.89 -25.76
N PRO A 259 2.99 3.78 -26.43
CA PRO A 259 4.03 2.89 -25.91
C PRO A 259 5.43 3.54 -25.87
N PHE A 260 5.61 4.70 -26.46
CA PHE A 260 6.88 5.44 -26.51
C PHE A 260 6.88 6.67 -25.59
N GLU A 261 5.88 6.81 -24.73
CA GLU A 261 5.87 7.82 -23.67
C GLU A 261 7.09 7.67 -22.77
N SER A 262 7.51 8.75 -22.15
CA SER A 262 8.70 8.76 -21.32
C SER A 262 8.50 9.59 -20.06
N HIS A 263 9.10 9.14 -18.96
CA HIS A 263 9.10 9.86 -17.68
C HIS A 263 10.47 9.74 -17.02
N ASP A 264 10.79 10.67 -16.12
CA ASP A 264 12.00 10.57 -15.29
C ASP A 264 11.77 9.53 -14.19
N THR A 265 12.54 8.44 -14.23
CA THR A 265 12.42 7.30 -13.31
C THR A 265 13.12 7.53 -11.97
N THR A 266 13.64 8.74 -11.70
CA THR A 266 14.31 9.08 -10.45
C THR A 266 13.31 9.13 -9.30
N MET A 267 13.52 8.26 -8.31
CA MET A 267 12.71 8.21 -7.10
C MET A 267 13.40 8.94 -5.93
N TRP A 268 13.77 8.25 -4.85
CA TRP A 268 14.37 8.89 -3.68
C TRP A 268 15.74 9.52 -4.02
N PRO A 269 16.02 10.78 -3.57
CA PRO A 269 15.16 11.67 -2.77
C PRO A 269 14.35 12.67 -3.58
N SER A 270 14.45 12.70 -4.90
CA SER A 270 13.90 13.79 -5.72
C SER A 270 12.47 13.53 -6.21
N PHE A 271 12.11 12.29 -6.46
CA PHE A 271 10.79 11.94 -6.98
C PHE A 271 10.39 12.85 -8.16
N ALA A 272 11.17 12.82 -9.24
CA ALA A 272 11.08 13.77 -10.33
C ALA A 272 9.69 13.78 -10.99
N ASP A 273 9.31 12.69 -11.64
CA ASP A 273 8.00 12.55 -12.28
C ASP A 273 7.10 11.55 -11.51
N ILE A 274 7.67 10.66 -10.73
CA ILE A 274 6.99 9.55 -10.06
C ILE A 274 7.18 9.58 -8.53
N PRO A 275 6.19 9.06 -7.72
CA PRO A 275 4.87 8.62 -8.19
C PRO A 275 3.99 9.79 -8.65
N ALA A 276 3.12 9.52 -9.62
CA ALA A 276 2.05 10.38 -10.08
C ALA A 276 0.71 9.62 -9.99
N TYR A 277 -0.40 10.31 -10.14
CA TYR A 277 -1.73 9.70 -10.06
C TYR A 277 -1.97 8.60 -11.12
N ASP A 278 -1.20 8.59 -12.20
CA ASP A 278 -1.23 7.64 -13.31
C ASP A 278 0.02 6.74 -13.40
N SER A 279 0.86 6.73 -12.37
CA SER A 279 2.04 5.87 -12.27
C SER A 279 1.67 4.43 -11.91
N MET A 280 1.06 3.70 -12.85
CA MET A 280 0.47 2.38 -12.59
C MET A 280 1.47 1.29 -12.19
N THR A 281 2.75 1.43 -12.56
CA THR A 281 3.80 0.44 -12.29
C THR A 281 4.85 0.95 -11.30
N HIS A 282 4.58 2.04 -10.61
CA HIS A 282 5.42 2.55 -9.52
C HIS A 282 4.74 2.39 -8.17
N GLU A 283 5.53 2.20 -7.11
CA GLU A 283 5.02 2.04 -5.74
C GLU A 283 4.31 3.32 -5.26
N GLN A 284 3.06 3.16 -4.80
CA GLN A 284 2.24 4.25 -4.29
C GLN A 284 1.77 4.04 -2.84
N THR A 285 2.10 2.89 -2.20
CA THR A 285 1.67 2.53 -0.84
C THR A 285 2.83 2.33 0.14
N TYR A 286 3.96 3.03 -0.07
CA TYR A 286 5.07 2.99 0.89
C TYR A 286 4.55 3.24 2.32
N TYR A 287 5.03 2.47 3.30
CA TYR A 287 4.42 2.44 4.65
C TYR A 287 4.28 3.82 5.32
N ARG A 288 5.18 4.77 5.05
CA ARG A 288 5.06 6.14 5.59
C ARG A 288 3.93 6.93 4.93
N TRP A 289 3.61 6.64 3.68
CA TRP A 289 2.42 7.18 3.03
C TRP A 289 1.14 6.61 3.65
N VAL A 290 1.11 5.30 3.89
CA VAL A 290 -0.02 4.67 4.63
C VAL A 290 -0.12 5.20 6.06
N GLU A 291 1.01 5.47 6.73
CA GLU A 291 1.01 6.12 8.06
C GLU A 291 0.35 7.50 8.02
N ARG A 292 0.61 8.31 6.98
CA ARG A 292 -0.04 9.60 6.83
C ARG A 292 -1.55 9.46 6.65
N ALA A 293 -2.00 8.49 5.83
CA ALA A 293 -3.44 8.19 5.67
C ALA A 293 -4.09 7.75 6.98
N TRP A 294 -3.41 6.88 7.75
CA TRP A 294 -3.85 6.50 9.09
C TRP A 294 -3.97 7.70 10.03
N ARG A 295 -2.96 8.58 10.09
CA ARG A 295 -3.02 9.81 10.89
C ARG A 295 -4.13 10.75 10.42
N GLY A 296 -4.44 10.74 9.14
CA GLY A 296 -5.54 11.48 8.52
C GLY A 296 -6.93 10.92 8.77
N GLY A 297 -7.05 9.79 9.48
CA GLY A 297 -8.35 9.23 9.88
C GLY A 297 -8.68 7.85 9.33
N LEU A 298 -7.80 7.21 8.53
CA LEU A 298 -8.03 5.84 8.07
C LEU A 298 -8.02 4.86 9.27
N ARG A 299 -9.04 3.98 9.37
CA ARG A 299 -9.20 3.03 10.49
C ARG A 299 -9.32 1.59 10.05
N ILE A 300 -9.86 1.35 8.86
CA ILE A 300 -9.92 0.02 8.22
C ILE A 300 -9.28 0.13 6.85
N PHE A 301 -8.44 -0.85 6.54
CA PHE A 301 -7.67 -0.94 5.31
C PHE A 301 -7.75 -2.39 4.83
N THR A 302 -8.53 -2.63 3.78
CA THR A 302 -8.67 -3.97 3.21
C THR A 302 -7.63 -4.17 2.13
N ASN A 303 -6.57 -4.89 2.47
CA ASN A 303 -5.47 -5.22 1.59
C ASN A 303 -5.81 -6.49 0.80
N LEU A 304 -6.13 -6.36 -0.48
CA LEU A 304 -6.43 -7.48 -1.35
C LEU A 304 -5.14 -8.03 -1.95
N LEU A 305 -4.93 -9.33 -1.75
CA LEU A 305 -3.87 -10.10 -2.39
C LEU A 305 -4.25 -10.27 -3.86
N VAL A 306 -3.34 -9.91 -4.78
CA VAL A 306 -3.69 -9.78 -6.19
C VAL A 306 -2.70 -10.49 -7.10
N SER A 307 -3.19 -11.20 -8.10
CA SER A 307 -2.36 -11.72 -9.19
C SER A 307 -3.17 -12.01 -10.45
N ASN A 308 -2.45 -12.20 -11.56
CA ASN A 308 -3.02 -12.66 -12.81
C ASN A 308 -2.00 -13.55 -13.54
N ARG A 309 -2.32 -14.83 -13.65
CA ARG A 309 -1.45 -15.84 -14.26
C ARG A 309 -1.11 -15.50 -15.71
N VAL A 310 -2.10 -15.13 -16.51
CA VAL A 310 -1.90 -14.90 -17.95
C VAL A 310 -1.00 -13.69 -18.20
N LEU A 311 -1.21 -12.60 -17.46
CA LEU A 311 -0.34 -11.43 -17.56
C LEU A 311 1.08 -11.75 -17.08
N CYS A 312 1.23 -12.52 -16.03
CA CYS A 312 2.53 -12.98 -15.54
C CYS A 312 3.25 -13.84 -16.59
N GLU A 313 2.55 -14.75 -17.25
CA GLU A 313 3.13 -15.60 -18.30
C GLU A 313 3.57 -14.79 -19.54
N LEU A 314 2.91 -13.66 -19.81
CA LEU A 314 3.26 -12.75 -20.90
C LEU A 314 4.40 -11.79 -20.55
N TYR A 315 4.54 -11.43 -19.27
CA TYR A 315 5.58 -10.50 -18.84
C TYR A 315 6.95 -11.19 -18.80
N PRO A 316 7.99 -10.57 -19.43
CA PRO A 316 9.27 -11.26 -19.62
C PRO A 316 10.13 -11.39 -18.37
N LEU A 317 9.94 -10.49 -17.37
CA LEU A 317 10.75 -10.46 -16.15
C LEU A 317 9.96 -11.07 -14.99
N ARG A 318 10.57 -12.02 -14.29
CA ARG A 318 9.90 -12.73 -13.20
C ARG A 318 10.90 -13.19 -12.14
N SER A 319 10.61 -12.89 -10.89
CA SER A 319 11.25 -13.44 -9.70
C SER A 319 10.32 -14.40 -8.94
N ASN A 320 9.01 -14.28 -9.16
CA ASN A 320 7.97 -15.11 -8.54
C ASN A 320 7.30 -16.04 -9.54
N PRO A 321 6.74 -17.18 -9.11
CA PRO A 321 5.89 -18.03 -9.94
C PRO A 321 4.63 -17.29 -10.43
N CYS A 322 4.08 -17.74 -11.57
CA CYS A 322 2.81 -17.20 -12.09
C CYS A 322 1.56 -17.89 -11.50
N ASP A 323 1.71 -18.82 -10.60
CA ASP A 323 0.59 -19.39 -9.85
C ASP A 323 0.00 -18.30 -8.92
N GLU A 324 -1.29 -17.99 -9.10
CA GLU A 324 -1.94 -16.88 -8.41
C GLU A 324 -2.05 -17.12 -6.90
N MET A 325 -2.28 -18.37 -6.48
CA MET A 325 -2.34 -18.70 -5.05
C MET A 325 -0.95 -18.68 -4.40
N GLU A 326 0.12 -19.02 -5.15
CA GLU A 326 1.48 -18.85 -4.63
C GLU A 326 1.84 -17.39 -4.45
N THR A 327 1.49 -16.53 -5.41
CA THR A 327 1.64 -15.08 -5.26
C THR A 327 0.87 -14.56 -4.05
N ALA A 328 -0.39 -14.98 -3.87
CA ALA A 328 -1.18 -14.61 -2.70
C ALA A 328 -0.52 -15.01 -1.36
N ARG A 329 0.13 -16.19 -1.32
CA ARG A 329 0.92 -16.61 -0.13
C ARG A 329 2.13 -15.72 0.12
N ILE A 330 2.81 -15.30 -0.94
CA ILE A 330 3.96 -14.36 -0.85
C ILE A 330 3.48 -13.02 -0.31
N GLU A 331 2.43 -12.47 -0.87
CA GLU A 331 1.86 -11.18 -0.47
C GLU A 331 1.33 -11.20 0.98
N ALA A 332 0.66 -12.27 1.38
CA ALA A 332 0.20 -12.44 2.76
C ALA A 332 1.36 -12.47 3.77
N ARG A 333 2.46 -13.17 3.44
CA ARG A 333 3.67 -13.14 4.28
C ARG A 333 4.26 -11.74 4.35
N GLN A 334 4.39 -11.05 3.22
CA GLN A 334 4.91 -9.69 3.17
C GLN A 334 4.05 -8.72 3.99
N ALA A 335 2.72 -8.87 4.01
CA ALA A 335 1.84 -8.07 4.85
C ALA A 335 2.17 -8.24 6.34
N HIS A 336 2.45 -9.45 6.80
CA HIS A 336 2.91 -9.70 8.17
C HIS A 336 4.31 -9.13 8.43
N GLU A 337 5.21 -9.21 7.45
CA GLU A 337 6.55 -8.60 7.55
C GLU A 337 6.47 -7.07 7.66
N ILE A 338 5.52 -6.43 6.97
CA ILE A 338 5.25 -4.99 7.13
C ILE A 338 4.77 -4.69 8.55
N GLN A 339 3.87 -5.49 9.11
CA GLN A 339 3.43 -5.32 10.49
C GLN A 339 4.61 -5.39 11.46
N ASP A 340 5.47 -6.39 11.31
CA ASP A 340 6.66 -6.57 12.16
C ASP A 340 7.67 -5.43 11.96
N TYR A 341 7.81 -4.93 10.73
CA TYR A 341 8.65 -3.76 10.45
C TYR A 341 8.11 -2.50 11.13
N VAL A 342 6.81 -2.24 11.04
CA VAL A 342 6.18 -1.11 11.72
C VAL A 342 6.30 -1.28 13.24
N ASP A 343 6.13 -2.48 13.77
CA ASP A 343 6.34 -2.77 15.20
C ASP A 343 7.78 -2.45 15.62
N ALA A 344 8.76 -2.82 14.82
CA ALA A 344 10.16 -2.52 15.08
C ALA A 344 10.43 -1.00 15.12
N GLN A 345 9.86 -0.24 14.19
CA GLN A 345 9.98 1.23 14.17
C GLN A 345 9.37 1.89 15.43
N TYR A 346 8.35 1.25 16.01
CA TYR A 346 7.63 1.76 17.20
C TYR A 346 8.08 1.09 18.51
N GLY A 347 9.20 0.39 18.52
CA GLY A 347 9.84 -0.12 19.74
C GLY A 347 9.35 -1.48 20.21
N GLY A 348 8.92 -2.35 19.30
CA GLY A 348 8.72 -3.78 19.58
C GLY A 348 7.35 -4.34 19.24
N PRO A 349 7.16 -5.65 19.44
CA PRO A 349 5.95 -6.37 19.04
C PRO A 349 4.66 -5.75 19.60
N GLY A 350 3.67 -5.55 18.76
CA GLY A 350 2.35 -5.00 19.10
C GLY A 350 2.31 -3.48 19.27
N ARG A 351 3.44 -2.78 19.18
CA ARG A 351 3.53 -1.34 19.45
C ARG A 351 3.17 -0.47 18.23
N GLY A 352 3.33 -0.99 17.03
CA GLY A 352 3.01 -0.31 15.79
C GLY A 352 1.52 -0.01 15.62
N TRP A 353 1.25 0.88 14.71
CA TRP A 353 -0.11 1.32 14.35
C TRP A 353 -0.79 0.40 13.31
N PHE A 354 -0.03 -0.36 12.53
CA PHE A 354 -0.50 -1.26 11.48
C PHE A 354 -0.79 -2.65 12.07
N ARG A 355 -2.06 -3.10 12.09
CA ARG A 355 -2.48 -4.34 12.77
C ARG A 355 -3.31 -5.22 11.86
N ILE A 356 -2.77 -6.36 11.43
CA ILE A 356 -3.54 -7.37 10.70
C ILE A 356 -4.55 -8.01 11.64
N VAL A 357 -5.79 -8.10 11.18
CA VAL A 357 -6.94 -8.64 11.93
C VAL A 357 -7.70 -9.63 11.06
N SER A 358 -8.27 -10.66 11.69
CA SER A 358 -9.03 -11.71 11.02
C SER A 358 -10.40 -11.97 11.64
N SER A 359 -10.83 -11.11 12.56
CA SER A 359 -12.17 -11.12 13.14
C SER A 359 -12.70 -9.69 13.30
N PRO A 360 -14.03 -9.48 13.27
CA PRO A 360 -14.60 -8.15 13.46
C PRO A 360 -14.37 -7.61 14.87
N GLU A 361 -14.28 -8.47 15.89
CA GLU A 361 -13.98 -8.08 17.27
C GLU A 361 -12.57 -7.50 17.38
N ASP A 362 -11.58 -8.14 16.75
CA ASP A 362 -10.21 -7.65 16.71
C ASP A 362 -10.12 -6.36 15.89
N ALA A 363 -10.80 -6.29 14.75
CA ALA A 363 -10.85 -5.10 13.91
C ALA A 363 -11.45 -3.91 14.69
N ARG A 364 -12.56 -4.12 15.39
CA ARG A 364 -13.20 -3.11 16.25
C ARG A 364 -12.25 -2.64 17.35
N ARG A 365 -11.63 -3.59 18.07
CA ARG A 365 -10.71 -3.28 19.18
C ARG A 365 -9.51 -2.45 18.68
N VAL A 366 -8.92 -2.83 17.55
CA VAL A 366 -7.77 -2.14 16.96
C VAL A 366 -8.19 -0.74 16.49
N ALA A 367 -9.25 -0.62 15.70
CA ALA A 367 -9.71 0.65 15.17
C ALA A 367 -10.18 1.62 16.28
N ALA A 368 -10.89 1.10 17.30
CA ALA A 368 -11.33 1.89 18.44
C ALA A 368 -10.16 2.41 19.29
N SER A 369 -9.02 1.73 19.30
CA SER A 369 -7.80 2.22 19.95
C SER A 369 -7.05 3.29 19.14
N GLY A 370 -7.59 3.71 17.99
CA GLY A 370 -6.97 4.70 17.13
C GLY A 370 -5.91 4.11 16.17
N LYS A 371 -5.66 2.80 16.19
CA LYS A 371 -4.76 2.10 15.27
C LYS A 371 -5.46 1.75 13.95
N LEU A 372 -4.70 1.33 12.95
CA LEU A 372 -5.19 0.86 11.66
C LEU A 372 -5.46 -0.65 11.73
N ALA A 373 -6.72 -1.05 11.56
CA ALA A 373 -7.10 -2.43 11.38
C ALA A 373 -6.92 -2.80 9.89
N VAL A 374 -6.05 -3.76 9.63
CA VAL A 374 -5.76 -4.25 8.28
C VAL A 374 -6.43 -5.60 8.10
N THR A 375 -7.43 -5.67 7.22
CA THR A 375 -8.06 -6.91 6.82
C THR A 375 -7.41 -7.44 5.54
N LEU A 376 -7.31 -8.75 5.38
CA LEU A 376 -6.85 -9.34 4.14
C LEU A 376 -8.04 -9.76 3.28
N GLY A 377 -7.99 -9.40 2.01
CA GLY A 377 -8.88 -9.89 0.96
C GLY A 377 -8.07 -10.59 -0.14
N ILE A 378 -8.76 -11.07 -1.16
CA ILE A 378 -8.13 -11.64 -2.36
C ILE A 378 -8.89 -11.25 -3.62
N GLU A 379 -8.13 -10.89 -4.64
CA GLU A 379 -8.60 -10.56 -5.98
C GLU A 379 -7.69 -11.19 -7.03
N VAL A 380 -8.03 -12.37 -7.49
CA VAL A 380 -7.27 -13.08 -8.51
C VAL A 380 -8.21 -13.60 -9.60
N SER A 381 -7.68 -13.84 -10.80
CA SER A 381 -8.52 -14.25 -11.94
C SER A 381 -8.89 -15.72 -11.90
N GLU A 382 -8.05 -16.57 -11.29
CA GLU A 382 -8.25 -18.03 -11.20
C GLU A 382 -8.06 -18.52 -9.76
N PRO A 383 -8.92 -18.08 -8.78
CA PRO A 383 -8.81 -18.53 -7.40
C PRO A 383 -8.77 -20.06 -7.33
N PHE A 384 -7.86 -20.60 -6.50
CA PHE A 384 -7.68 -22.05 -6.30
C PHE A 384 -7.25 -22.83 -7.56
N GLY A 385 -6.72 -22.14 -8.60
CA GLY A 385 -6.47 -22.74 -9.90
C GLY A 385 -7.75 -23.05 -10.68
N CYS A 386 -8.87 -22.45 -10.30
CA CYS A 386 -10.19 -22.67 -10.88
C CYS A 386 -10.41 -21.88 -12.18
N GLY A 387 -9.45 -21.99 -13.12
CA GLY A 387 -9.64 -21.50 -14.47
C GLY A 387 -10.70 -22.29 -15.25
N VAL A 388 -11.00 -21.83 -16.46
CA VAL A 388 -11.86 -22.53 -17.42
C VAL A 388 -11.14 -22.64 -18.75
N GLN A 389 -11.17 -23.81 -19.40
CA GLN A 389 -10.60 -24.05 -20.72
C GLN A 389 -11.69 -24.55 -21.66
N HIS A 390 -11.98 -23.77 -22.72
CA HIS A 390 -13.05 -24.09 -23.68
C HIS A 390 -14.38 -24.51 -22.99
N GLY A 391 -14.75 -23.76 -21.94
CA GLY A 391 -15.95 -24.00 -21.14
C GLY A 391 -15.83 -25.11 -20.09
N VAL A 392 -14.70 -25.82 -19.98
CA VAL A 392 -14.47 -26.89 -19.00
C VAL A 392 -13.74 -26.36 -17.78
N PRO A 393 -14.33 -26.45 -16.57
CA PRO A 393 -13.65 -26.08 -15.32
C PRO A 393 -12.35 -26.88 -15.12
N GLN A 394 -11.33 -26.23 -14.57
CA GLN A 394 -10.03 -26.84 -14.29
C GLN A 394 -9.88 -27.28 -12.83
N CYS A 395 -10.93 -27.16 -12.02
CA CYS A 395 -10.97 -27.58 -10.63
C CYS A 395 -12.29 -28.29 -10.29
N THR A 396 -12.35 -28.87 -9.10
CA THR A 396 -13.49 -29.57 -8.52
C THR A 396 -14.01 -28.87 -7.27
N GLU A 397 -15.19 -29.27 -6.74
CA GLU A 397 -15.68 -28.77 -5.46
C GLU A 397 -14.69 -29.03 -4.31
N GLN A 398 -13.95 -30.14 -4.33
CA GLN A 398 -12.95 -30.44 -3.32
C GLN A 398 -11.77 -29.45 -3.37
N ASP A 399 -11.36 -29.02 -4.57
CA ASP A 399 -10.29 -27.99 -4.73
C ASP A 399 -10.78 -26.64 -4.20
N VAL A 400 -12.06 -26.30 -4.44
CA VAL A 400 -12.69 -25.10 -3.90
C VAL A 400 -12.73 -25.14 -2.38
N ASP A 401 -13.18 -26.23 -1.77
CA ASP A 401 -13.24 -26.35 -0.31
C ASP A 401 -11.85 -26.22 0.32
N ALA A 402 -10.83 -26.87 -0.25
CA ALA A 402 -9.46 -26.80 0.22
C ALA A 402 -8.89 -25.37 0.08
N GLY A 403 -9.17 -24.70 -1.03
CA GLY A 403 -8.74 -23.30 -1.26
C GLY A 403 -9.42 -22.33 -0.30
N LEU A 404 -10.69 -22.48 -0.01
CA LEU A 404 -11.41 -21.66 0.98
C LEU A 404 -10.86 -21.88 2.40
N ASP A 405 -10.55 -23.10 2.77
CA ASP A 405 -9.92 -23.41 4.06
C ASP A 405 -8.52 -22.78 4.16
N GLU A 406 -7.75 -22.80 3.08
CA GLU A 406 -6.45 -22.15 3.00
C GLU A 406 -6.56 -20.63 3.15
N LEU A 407 -7.44 -19.96 2.39
CA LEU A 407 -7.66 -18.51 2.52
C LEU A 407 -8.06 -18.14 3.94
N TYR A 408 -8.98 -18.90 4.54
CA TYR A 408 -9.40 -18.66 5.91
C TYR A 408 -8.24 -18.76 6.91
N ALA A 409 -7.38 -19.78 6.73
CA ALA A 409 -6.19 -19.99 7.55
C ALA A 409 -5.13 -18.90 7.36
N MET A 410 -5.01 -18.33 6.15
CA MET A 410 -4.16 -17.18 5.86
C MET A 410 -4.67 -15.88 6.47
N GLY A 411 -5.89 -15.85 7.02
CA GLY A 411 -6.50 -14.63 7.57
C GLY A 411 -7.32 -13.82 6.57
N VAL A 412 -7.48 -14.29 5.34
CA VAL A 412 -8.32 -13.66 4.32
C VAL A 412 -9.78 -13.73 4.73
N ARG A 413 -10.50 -12.61 4.62
CA ARG A 413 -11.93 -12.54 5.01
C ARG A 413 -12.84 -11.95 3.94
N GLN A 414 -12.30 -11.28 2.93
CA GLN A 414 -13.05 -10.74 1.79
C GLN A 414 -12.56 -11.39 0.50
N VAL A 415 -13.47 -11.89 -0.35
CA VAL A 415 -13.12 -12.69 -1.53
C VAL A 415 -13.87 -12.21 -2.76
N ILE A 416 -13.12 -11.85 -3.80
CA ILE A 416 -13.58 -11.66 -5.17
C ILE A 416 -13.38 -13.00 -5.90
N LEU A 417 -14.46 -13.60 -6.39
CA LEU A 417 -14.41 -14.93 -7.06
C LEU A 417 -14.09 -14.84 -8.56
N THR A 418 -14.35 -13.69 -9.18
CA THR A 418 -14.06 -13.43 -10.59
C THR A 418 -13.41 -12.07 -10.72
N HIS A 419 -12.31 -11.94 -11.46
CA HIS A 419 -11.63 -10.64 -11.61
C HIS A 419 -11.64 -10.17 -13.06
N LYS A 420 -10.64 -10.52 -13.87
CA LYS A 420 -10.50 -10.00 -15.25
C LYS A 420 -10.90 -11.02 -16.33
N PHE A 421 -10.90 -12.29 -16.01
CA PHE A 421 -11.20 -13.37 -16.97
C PHE A 421 -12.35 -14.24 -16.48
N ASP A 422 -13.17 -14.72 -17.42
CA ASP A 422 -14.13 -15.78 -17.12
C ASP A 422 -13.40 -16.96 -16.53
N ASN A 423 -13.95 -17.54 -15.47
CA ASN A 423 -13.32 -18.66 -14.79
C ASN A 423 -14.33 -19.79 -14.47
N ALA A 424 -13.94 -20.74 -13.63
CA ALA A 424 -14.80 -21.86 -13.27
C ALA A 424 -16.03 -21.44 -12.46
N PHE A 425 -16.03 -20.25 -11.83
CA PHE A 425 -17.12 -19.76 -10.98
C PHE A 425 -18.16 -18.95 -11.74
N GLY A 426 -17.78 -18.16 -12.75
CA GLY A 426 -18.74 -17.34 -13.47
C GLY A 426 -18.10 -16.48 -14.56
N GLY A 427 -18.93 -15.61 -15.14
CA GLY A 427 -18.52 -14.60 -16.08
C GLY A 427 -18.16 -13.30 -15.38
N VAL A 428 -17.18 -12.59 -15.94
CA VAL A 428 -16.71 -11.30 -15.43
C VAL A 428 -17.48 -10.12 -16.01
N ARG A 429 -17.48 -8.97 -15.31
CA ARG A 429 -17.87 -7.68 -15.85
C ARG A 429 -16.84 -7.26 -16.89
N PHE A 430 -17.30 -6.79 -18.04
CA PHE A 430 -16.41 -6.36 -19.10
C PHE A 430 -15.67 -5.08 -18.71
N ASP A 431 -14.42 -4.98 -19.14
CA ASP A 431 -13.70 -3.71 -19.23
C ASP A 431 -14.04 -3.01 -20.54
N GLU A 432 -13.92 -1.67 -20.59
CA GLU A 432 -14.28 -0.90 -21.77
C GLU A 432 -13.06 -0.39 -22.57
N GLY A 433 -13.30 0.04 -23.79
CA GLY A 433 -12.32 0.69 -24.65
C GLY A 433 -11.11 -0.17 -24.99
N LEU A 434 -9.93 0.45 -24.96
CA LEU A 434 -8.65 -0.22 -25.24
C LEU A 434 -8.33 -1.27 -24.16
N THR A 435 -8.57 -0.93 -22.89
CA THR A 435 -8.42 -1.86 -21.76
C THR A 435 -9.31 -3.08 -21.95
N GLY A 436 -10.58 -2.89 -22.30
CA GLY A 436 -11.50 -4.01 -22.58
C GLY A 436 -11.03 -4.92 -23.69
N THR A 437 -10.41 -4.37 -24.73
CA THR A 437 -9.82 -5.18 -25.79
C THR A 437 -8.62 -5.99 -25.30
N ALA A 438 -7.70 -5.36 -24.54
CA ALA A 438 -6.53 -6.02 -23.99
C ALA A 438 -6.94 -7.15 -23.01
N VAL A 439 -7.88 -6.88 -22.11
CA VAL A 439 -8.40 -7.85 -21.16
C VAL A 439 -9.11 -9.01 -21.87
N ASN A 440 -9.88 -8.75 -22.93
CA ASN A 440 -10.53 -9.79 -23.73
C ASN A 440 -9.53 -10.68 -24.49
N ILE A 441 -8.41 -10.11 -24.95
CA ILE A 441 -7.28 -10.91 -25.47
C ILE A 441 -6.72 -11.80 -24.38
N GLY A 442 -6.50 -11.26 -23.19
CA GLY A 442 -6.06 -12.02 -22.01
C GLY A 442 -7.05 -13.13 -21.66
N ASN A 443 -8.34 -12.84 -21.68
CA ASN A 443 -9.40 -13.85 -21.50
C ASN A 443 -9.27 -14.98 -22.52
N PHE A 444 -9.07 -14.66 -23.80
CA PHE A 444 -8.86 -15.68 -24.83
C PHE A 444 -7.60 -16.53 -24.56
N LEU A 445 -6.49 -15.90 -24.19
CA LEU A 445 -5.24 -16.60 -23.89
C LEU A 445 -5.38 -17.52 -22.64
N GLY A 446 -6.15 -17.08 -21.64
CA GLY A 446 -6.41 -17.82 -20.41
C GLY A 446 -7.45 -18.94 -20.59
N THR A 447 -8.50 -18.72 -21.37
CA THR A 447 -9.66 -19.62 -21.43
C THR A 447 -9.81 -20.37 -22.77
N GLY A 448 -9.11 -19.95 -23.83
CA GLY A 448 -9.30 -20.41 -25.21
C GLY A 448 -10.49 -19.77 -25.91
N GLU A 449 -11.23 -18.86 -25.28
CA GLU A 449 -12.42 -18.21 -25.81
C GLU A 449 -12.40 -16.71 -25.56
N PHE A 450 -12.83 -15.90 -26.53
CA PHE A 450 -13.16 -14.49 -26.27
C PHE A 450 -14.46 -14.38 -25.48
N TRP A 451 -14.66 -13.28 -24.77
CA TRP A 451 -15.92 -13.00 -24.10
C TRP A 451 -17.10 -13.18 -25.06
N LYS A 452 -18.13 -13.83 -24.59
CA LYS A 452 -19.40 -13.98 -25.28
C LYS A 452 -20.38 -12.96 -24.72
N SER A 453 -20.85 -12.05 -25.53
CA SER A 453 -21.84 -11.05 -25.14
C SER A 453 -23.21 -11.38 -25.68
N GLU A 454 -24.24 -10.99 -24.91
CA GLU A 454 -25.63 -11.01 -25.33
C GLU A 454 -26.34 -9.74 -24.87
N PRO A 455 -27.51 -9.39 -25.43
CA PRO A 455 -28.29 -8.26 -24.94
C PRO A 455 -28.67 -8.43 -23.47
N CYS A 456 -28.50 -7.37 -22.67
CA CYS A 456 -28.96 -7.37 -21.28
C CYS A 456 -30.49 -7.46 -21.20
N THR A 457 -31.01 -8.21 -20.24
CA THR A 457 -32.44 -8.43 -20.04
C THR A 457 -33.07 -7.57 -18.95
N GLY A 458 -32.24 -6.89 -18.13
CA GLY A 458 -32.64 -6.04 -16.99
C GLY A 458 -32.15 -4.60 -17.10
N VAL A 459 -32.17 -3.92 -15.96
CA VAL A 459 -31.64 -2.55 -15.84
C VAL A 459 -30.14 -2.56 -15.70
N ALA A 460 -29.56 -3.61 -15.09
CA ALA A 460 -28.12 -3.78 -14.92
C ALA A 460 -27.43 -4.11 -16.26
N LYS A 461 -26.23 -3.57 -16.43
CA LYS A 461 -25.44 -3.71 -17.67
C LYS A 461 -23.97 -3.95 -17.33
N ASP A 462 -23.30 -4.74 -18.15
CA ASP A 462 -21.86 -4.75 -18.19
C ASP A 462 -21.34 -3.52 -18.97
N ASN A 463 -20.06 -3.20 -18.80
CA ASN A 463 -19.48 -2.12 -19.56
C ASN A 463 -19.43 -2.46 -21.06
N PRO A 464 -19.54 -1.46 -21.96
CA PRO A 464 -19.50 -1.72 -23.39
C PRO A 464 -18.11 -2.16 -23.82
N ILE A 465 -18.01 -3.34 -24.44
CA ILE A 465 -16.76 -3.78 -25.05
C ILE A 465 -16.54 -2.91 -26.28
N GLY A 466 -15.49 -2.06 -26.29
CA GLY A 466 -15.19 -1.21 -27.43
C GLY A 466 -14.86 -2.02 -28.69
N ASN A 467 -15.39 -1.61 -29.84
CA ASN A 467 -14.88 -2.05 -31.13
C ASN A 467 -13.68 -1.14 -31.46
N VAL A 468 -12.49 -1.64 -31.29
CA VAL A 468 -11.25 -0.87 -31.47
C VAL A 468 -10.81 -0.91 -32.93
N GLY A 469 -10.45 0.27 -33.46
CA GLY A 469 -9.90 0.45 -34.79
C GLY A 469 -8.45 -0.06 -34.91
N ALA A 470 -7.69 0.56 -35.81
CA ALA A 470 -6.33 0.15 -36.17
C ALA A 470 -5.30 0.19 -35.03
N ASP A 471 -5.61 0.84 -33.89
CA ASP A 471 -4.67 1.10 -32.80
C ASP A 471 -4.32 -0.14 -31.96
N VAL A 472 -5.01 -1.26 -32.17
CA VAL A 472 -4.75 -2.55 -31.48
C VAL A 472 -3.82 -3.49 -32.25
N ALA A 473 -3.18 -3.04 -33.31
CA ALA A 473 -2.32 -3.90 -34.10
C ALA A 473 -1.19 -4.56 -33.31
N GLU A 474 -0.68 -3.90 -32.29
CA GLU A 474 0.36 -4.45 -31.39
C GLU A 474 -0.21 -5.52 -30.47
N LEU A 475 -1.39 -5.28 -29.86
CA LEU A 475 -2.04 -6.22 -28.97
C LEU A 475 -2.43 -7.52 -29.70
N THR A 476 -2.81 -7.43 -30.96
CA THR A 476 -3.17 -8.63 -31.76
C THR A 476 -1.99 -9.52 -32.10
N LYS A 477 -0.75 -9.04 -31.97
CA LYS A 477 0.45 -9.88 -32.17
C LYS A 477 0.59 -11.01 -31.14
N SER A 478 -0.01 -10.88 -29.96
CA SER A 478 -0.05 -11.92 -28.95
C SER A 478 -1.02 -13.07 -29.29
N LEU A 479 -1.90 -12.86 -30.28
CA LEU A 479 -2.86 -13.89 -30.70
C LEU A 479 -2.18 -14.95 -31.57
N PRO A 480 -2.61 -16.23 -31.47
CA PRO A 480 -2.15 -17.28 -32.36
C PRO A 480 -2.48 -16.98 -33.81
N PRO A 481 -1.67 -17.47 -34.78
CA PRO A 481 -1.91 -17.28 -36.20
C PRO A 481 -3.32 -17.73 -36.65
N GLY A 482 -4.05 -16.83 -37.30
CA GLY A 482 -5.42 -17.11 -37.78
C GLY A 482 -6.53 -16.76 -36.80
N VAL A 483 -6.23 -16.36 -35.58
CA VAL A 483 -7.20 -15.83 -34.60
C VAL A 483 -7.42 -14.34 -34.88
N THR A 484 -8.68 -13.92 -34.93
CA THR A 484 -9.08 -12.52 -35.11
C THR A 484 -9.96 -12.06 -33.95
N LEU A 485 -9.86 -10.78 -33.60
CA LEU A 485 -10.73 -10.19 -32.59
C LEU A 485 -12.21 -10.27 -33.03
N PRO A 486 -13.12 -10.63 -32.08
CA PRO A 486 -14.54 -10.57 -32.36
C PRO A 486 -15.00 -9.12 -32.51
N VAL A 487 -16.06 -8.93 -33.29
CA VAL A 487 -16.78 -7.67 -33.43
C VAL A 487 -18.05 -7.76 -32.59
N TYR A 488 -18.18 -6.92 -31.58
CA TYR A 488 -19.35 -6.88 -30.72
C TYR A 488 -20.42 -5.93 -31.29
N ALA A 489 -21.69 -6.29 -31.14
CA ALA A 489 -22.77 -5.41 -31.56
C ALA A 489 -22.78 -4.15 -30.68
N PRO A 490 -23.02 -2.97 -31.27
CA PRO A 490 -23.19 -1.75 -30.48
C PRO A 490 -24.46 -1.85 -29.62
N GLY A 491 -24.41 -1.35 -28.40
CA GLY A 491 -25.53 -1.30 -27.47
C GLY A 491 -25.22 -1.95 -26.13
N ASP A 492 -26.27 -2.13 -25.32
CA ASP A 492 -26.15 -2.74 -24.00
C ASP A 492 -25.79 -4.20 -24.13
N ALA A 493 -24.63 -4.58 -23.63
CA ALA A 493 -24.08 -5.93 -23.66
C ALA A 493 -23.92 -6.49 -22.25
N CYS A 494 -24.23 -7.75 -22.08
CA CYS A 494 -23.98 -8.51 -20.85
C CYS A 494 -23.16 -9.75 -21.18
N ASN A 495 -22.27 -10.14 -20.27
CA ASN A 495 -21.55 -11.39 -20.39
C ASN A 495 -22.56 -12.54 -20.42
N ALA A 496 -22.48 -13.36 -21.46
CA ALA A 496 -23.40 -14.50 -21.62
C ALA A 496 -23.19 -15.59 -20.56
N ARG A 497 -22.02 -15.61 -19.92
CA ARG A 497 -21.67 -16.55 -18.86
C ARG A 497 -22.27 -16.11 -17.54
N ASP A 498 -23.04 -17.03 -16.92
CA ASP A 498 -23.65 -16.84 -15.61
C ASP A 498 -22.81 -17.51 -14.51
N LEU A 499 -23.25 -17.37 -13.26
CA LEU A 499 -22.71 -18.12 -12.13
C LEU A 499 -22.86 -19.63 -12.40
N THR A 500 -21.79 -20.37 -12.21
CA THR A 500 -21.76 -21.81 -12.41
C THR A 500 -22.13 -22.56 -11.14
N PRO A 501 -22.40 -23.88 -11.21
CA PRO A 501 -22.56 -24.70 -10.00
C PRO A 501 -21.35 -24.64 -9.06
N LEU A 502 -20.12 -24.55 -9.58
CA LEU A 502 -18.92 -24.34 -8.76
C LEU A 502 -18.90 -22.95 -8.12
N GLY A 503 -19.38 -21.91 -8.82
CA GLY A 503 -19.54 -20.57 -8.27
C GLY A 503 -20.56 -20.53 -7.13
N GLU A 504 -21.71 -21.20 -7.29
CA GLU A 504 -22.69 -21.37 -6.21
C GLU A 504 -22.07 -22.11 -5.02
N HIS A 505 -21.34 -23.21 -5.25
CA HIS A 505 -20.63 -23.95 -4.21
C HIS A 505 -19.63 -23.06 -3.46
N ALA A 506 -18.84 -22.26 -4.18
CA ALA A 506 -17.88 -21.33 -3.59
C ALA A 506 -18.56 -20.25 -2.72
N ILE A 507 -19.66 -19.61 -3.21
CA ILE A 507 -20.42 -18.63 -2.43
C ILE A 507 -20.96 -19.24 -1.13
N ARG A 508 -21.57 -20.43 -1.22
CA ARG A 508 -22.07 -21.14 -0.03
C ARG A 508 -20.94 -21.53 0.92
N GLY A 509 -19.77 -21.89 0.39
CA GLY A 509 -18.57 -22.18 1.16
C GLY A 509 -18.03 -20.95 1.93
N LEU A 510 -18.04 -19.77 1.30
CA LEU A 510 -17.73 -18.48 1.93
C LEU A 510 -18.70 -18.17 3.08
N MET A 511 -20.01 -18.30 2.81
CA MET A 511 -21.06 -18.08 3.80
C MET A 511 -20.92 -19.01 5.02
N GLN A 512 -20.58 -20.28 4.80
CA GLN A 512 -20.35 -21.26 5.88
C GLN A 512 -19.19 -20.87 6.79
N ARG A 513 -18.19 -20.16 6.26
CA ARG A 513 -17.01 -19.68 7.00
C ARG A 513 -17.17 -18.26 7.57
N GLY A 514 -18.33 -17.62 7.36
CA GLY A 514 -18.55 -16.23 7.78
C GLY A 514 -17.64 -15.22 7.04
N MET A 515 -17.26 -15.54 5.81
CA MET A 515 -16.42 -14.68 4.97
C MET A 515 -17.28 -13.73 4.15
N ILE A 516 -16.70 -12.60 3.77
CA ILE A 516 -17.35 -11.54 3.01
C ILE A 516 -17.26 -11.87 1.52
N VAL A 517 -18.40 -11.89 0.85
CA VAL A 517 -18.52 -12.03 -0.61
C VAL A 517 -18.43 -10.65 -1.24
N ASP A 518 -17.40 -10.43 -2.00
CA ASP A 518 -17.26 -9.22 -2.82
C ASP A 518 -17.78 -9.51 -4.22
N ILE A 519 -18.78 -8.74 -4.65
CA ILE A 519 -19.43 -8.95 -5.96
C ILE A 519 -18.87 -8.09 -7.07
N ASP A 520 -17.86 -7.27 -6.77
CA ASP A 520 -17.17 -6.52 -7.81
C ASP A 520 -16.52 -7.46 -8.82
N HIS A 521 -16.36 -7.01 -10.04
CA HIS A 521 -15.92 -7.77 -11.21
C HIS A 521 -16.83 -8.92 -11.67
N MET A 522 -17.88 -9.27 -10.93
CA MET A 522 -18.88 -10.22 -11.45
C MET A 522 -19.65 -9.59 -12.60
N GLY A 523 -19.75 -10.28 -13.73
CA GLY A 523 -20.68 -9.91 -14.80
C GLY A 523 -22.12 -9.83 -14.30
N VAL A 524 -22.96 -9.05 -14.94
CA VAL A 524 -24.33 -8.77 -14.48
C VAL A 524 -25.11 -10.02 -14.12
N LYS A 525 -25.01 -11.08 -14.91
CA LYS A 525 -25.70 -12.35 -14.64
C LYS A 525 -25.11 -13.06 -13.42
N THR A 526 -23.79 -13.12 -13.35
CA THR A 526 -23.08 -13.74 -12.22
C THR A 526 -23.44 -13.04 -10.92
N ALA A 527 -23.42 -11.68 -10.91
CA ALA A 527 -23.80 -10.88 -9.75
C ALA A 527 -25.26 -11.06 -9.35
N ASP A 528 -26.19 -11.10 -10.32
CA ASP A 528 -27.61 -11.34 -10.04
C ASP A 528 -27.86 -12.70 -9.41
N SER A 529 -27.22 -13.75 -9.94
CA SER A 529 -27.31 -15.11 -9.40
C SER A 529 -26.66 -15.22 -8.02
N ALA A 530 -25.51 -14.57 -7.80
CA ALA A 530 -24.85 -14.51 -6.51
C ALA A 530 -25.71 -13.79 -5.47
N LEU A 531 -26.25 -12.62 -5.80
CA LEU A 531 -27.12 -11.85 -4.89
C LEU A 531 -28.41 -12.63 -4.54
N LYS A 532 -29.00 -13.40 -5.47
CA LYS A 532 -30.16 -14.25 -5.16
C LYS A 532 -29.84 -15.30 -4.08
N ILE A 533 -28.67 -15.93 -4.15
CA ILE A 533 -28.22 -16.89 -3.14
C ILE A 533 -28.10 -16.21 -1.77
N LEU A 534 -27.50 -15.02 -1.73
CA LEU A 534 -27.31 -14.24 -0.50
C LEU A 534 -28.65 -13.75 0.07
N GLU A 535 -29.58 -13.32 -0.80
CA GLU A 535 -30.95 -12.91 -0.44
C GLU A 535 -31.78 -14.06 0.15
N GLU A 536 -31.74 -15.22 -0.49
CA GLU A 536 -32.43 -16.46 0.01
C GLU A 536 -31.90 -16.88 1.39
N ALA A 537 -30.61 -16.65 1.65
CA ALA A 537 -29.98 -16.99 2.91
C ALA A 537 -30.01 -15.86 3.95
N HIS A 538 -30.51 -14.67 3.60
CA HIS A 538 -30.43 -13.46 4.42
C HIS A 538 -28.99 -13.18 4.92
N TYR A 539 -28.00 -13.31 4.02
CA TYR A 539 -26.59 -13.19 4.36
C TYR A 539 -26.11 -11.75 4.18
N SER A 540 -25.74 -11.10 5.29
CA SER A 540 -25.30 -9.70 5.30
C SER A 540 -23.86 -9.48 4.80
N GLY A 541 -23.02 -10.52 4.77
CA GLY A 541 -21.60 -10.41 4.40
C GLY A 541 -21.37 -10.23 2.91
N VAL A 542 -21.90 -9.13 2.35
CA VAL A 542 -21.75 -8.79 0.94
C VAL A 542 -21.28 -7.35 0.79
N VAL A 543 -20.30 -7.15 -0.10
CA VAL A 543 -19.76 -5.83 -0.40
C VAL A 543 -19.63 -5.59 -1.91
N SER A 544 -19.68 -4.32 -2.29
CA SER A 544 -19.01 -3.78 -3.46
C SER A 544 -17.86 -2.93 -2.93
N SER A 545 -16.63 -3.35 -3.14
CA SER A 545 -15.47 -2.79 -2.45
C SER A 545 -14.84 -1.59 -3.15
N HIS A 546 -15.06 -1.44 -4.48
CA HIS A 546 -14.56 -0.32 -5.28
C HIS A 546 -15.48 0.06 -6.45
N GLY A 547 -16.78 -0.24 -6.33
CA GLY A 547 -17.78 0.19 -7.31
C GLY A 547 -17.68 -0.50 -8.67
N TRP A 548 -17.05 -1.70 -8.76
CA TRP A 548 -16.94 -2.43 -10.03
C TRP A 548 -18.09 -3.41 -10.28
N THR A 549 -19.23 -3.20 -9.63
CA THR A 549 -20.52 -3.82 -9.98
C THR A 549 -21.46 -2.79 -10.59
N ASP A 550 -22.57 -3.23 -11.23
CA ASP A 550 -23.57 -2.27 -11.71
C ASP A 550 -24.27 -1.60 -10.52
N PRO A 551 -24.40 -0.25 -10.49
CA PRO A 551 -25.01 0.48 -9.35
C PRO A 551 -26.43 0.05 -9.02
N SER A 552 -27.18 -0.56 -9.96
CA SER A 552 -28.51 -1.12 -9.68
C SER A 552 -28.49 -2.28 -8.66
N ASN A 553 -27.33 -2.81 -8.33
CA ASN A 553 -27.14 -3.79 -7.25
C ASN A 553 -27.05 -3.17 -5.85
N TYR A 554 -26.74 -1.87 -5.72
CA TYR A 554 -26.55 -1.22 -4.42
C TYR A 554 -27.78 -1.32 -3.50
N PRO A 555 -29.03 -1.08 -3.95
CA PRO A 555 -30.19 -1.27 -3.10
C PRO A 555 -30.33 -2.69 -2.55
N ARG A 556 -29.89 -3.71 -3.30
CA ARG A 556 -29.94 -5.11 -2.86
C ARG A 556 -28.88 -5.40 -1.79
N ILE A 557 -27.66 -4.84 -1.97
CA ILE A 557 -26.58 -4.91 -0.99
C ILE A 557 -27.03 -4.28 0.33
N TYR A 558 -27.57 -3.06 0.29
CA TYR A 558 -28.03 -2.36 1.50
C TYR A 558 -29.19 -3.08 2.18
N LYS A 559 -30.13 -3.68 1.41
CA LYS A 559 -31.24 -4.46 1.95
C LYS A 559 -30.79 -5.72 2.69
N LEU A 560 -29.66 -6.27 2.35
CA LEU A 560 -29.00 -7.38 3.08
C LEU A 560 -28.23 -6.88 4.31
N GLY A 561 -28.07 -5.57 4.49
CA GLY A 561 -27.18 -4.97 5.48
C GLY A 561 -25.72 -5.09 5.08
N GLY A 562 -25.44 -5.21 3.79
CA GLY A 562 -24.10 -5.21 3.22
C GLY A 562 -23.48 -3.81 3.18
N PHE A 563 -22.30 -3.69 2.55
CA PHE A 563 -21.53 -2.45 2.51
C PHE A 563 -21.15 -2.08 1.07
N VAL A 564 -21.20 -0.77 0.76
CA VAL A 564 -20.80 -0.23 -0.55
C VAL A 564 -19.70 0.79 -0.35
N ALA A 565 -18.63 0.62 -1.11
CA ALA A 565 -17.54 1.57 -1.28
C ALA A 565 -17.38 1.86 -2.78
N SER A 566 -17.41 3.13 -3.16
CA SER A 566 -17.17 3.53 -4.54
C SER A 566 -15.69 3.65 -4.85
N TYR A 567 -15.33 3.61 -6.13
CA TYR A 567 -13.97 3.86 -6.58
C TYR A 567 -13.51 5.26 -6.17
N ALA A 568 -12.32 5.36 -5.60
CA ALA A 568 -11.71 6.65 -5.28
C ALA A 568 -11.39 7.40 -6.58
N GLY A 569 -12.36 8.09 -7.11
CA GLY A 569 -12.34 8.75 -8.41
C GLY A 569 -12.37 10.29 -8.32
N PRO A 570 -12.58 10.94 -9.46
CA PRO A 570 -12.80 12.39 -9.52
C PRO A 570 -13.96 12.85 -8.66
N ALA A 571 -13.88 14.08 -8.14
CA ALA A 571 -14.84 14.61 -7.16
C ALA A 571 -16.29 14.58 -7.67
N GLU A 572 -16.51 14.91 -8.93
CA GLU A 572 -17.85 14.91 -9.52
C GLU A 572 -18.50 13.52 -9.50
N ASN A 573 -17.73 12.48 -9.75
CA ASN A 573 -18.22 11.09 -9.78
C ASN A 573 -18.46 10.59 -8.35
N PHE A 574 -17.45 10.62 -7.50
CA PHE A 574 -17.51 10.07 -6.15
C PHE A 574 -18.59 10.71 -5.28
N VAL A 575 -18.69 12.04 -5.29
CA VAL A 575 -19.73 12.76 -4.54
C VAL A 575 -21.13 12.51 -5.14
N GLY A 576 -21.23 12.30 -6.45
CA GLY A 576 -22.47 11.89 -7.12
C GLY A 576 -22.93 10.50 -6.65
N GLU A 577 -22.04 9.52 -6.68
CA GLU A 577 -22.29 8.14 -6.23
C GLU A 577 -22.63 8.08 -4.73
N TRP A 578 -21.96 8.87 -3.87
CA TRP A 578 -22.35 9.00 -2.48
C TRP A 578 -23.79 9.50 -2.31
N ARG A 579 -24.21 10.50 -3.09
CA ARG A 579 -25.60 11.01 -3.03
C ARG A 579 -26.60 9.95 -3.45
N ASP A 580 -26.27 9.12 -4.43
CA ASP A 580 -27.13 8.02 -4.87
C ASP A 580 -27.15 6.89 -3.83
N ALA A 581 -26.00 6.47 -3.30
CA ALA A 581 -25.92 5.48 -2.22
C ALA A 581 -26.76 5.86 -0.98
N ARG A 582 -26.82 7.16 -0.64
CA ARG A 582 -27.70 7.64 0.44
C ARG A 582 -29.18 7.47 0.14
N LYS A 583 -29.60 7.51 -1.12
CA LYS A 583 -31.00 7.26 -1.51
C LYS A 583 -31.33 5.78 -1.44
N ASP A 584 -30.35 4.94 -1.73
CA ASP A 584 -30.50 3.49 -1.83
C ASP A 584 -30.34 2.77 -0.48
N ARG A 585 -29.89 3.47 0.57
CA ARG A 585 -29.66 2.89 1.90
C ARG A 585 -30.95 2.27 2.47
N ASP A 586 -30.79 1.26 3.28
CA ASP A 586 -31.87 0.67 4.07
C ASP A 586 -31.78 1.19 5.51
N ASP A 587 -32.88 1.80 6.00
CA ASP A 587 -32.92 2.43 7.32
C ASP A 587 -32.94 1.42 8.49
N ASP A 588 -33.10 0.10 8.21
CA ASP A 588 -32.97 -0.96 9.21
C ASP A 588 -31.52 -1.26 9.60
N TYR A 589 -30.55 -0.74 8.82
CA TYR A 589 -29.13 -0.95 9.03
C TYR A 589 -28.37 0.35 9.25
N TYR A 590 -27.25 0.24 9.97
CA TYR A 590 -26.36 1.38 10.17
C TYR A 590 -25.71 1.79 8.85
N PHE A 591 -25.92 3.03 8.44
CA PHE A 591 -25.37 3.57 7.21
C PHE A 591 -24.03 4.28 7.44
N GLY A 592 -23.04 3.91 6.67
CA GLY A 592 -21.76 4.58 6.47
C GLY A 592 -21.32 4.36 5.03
N TYR A 593 -20.40 5.19 4.56
CA TYR A 593 -19.88 5.12 3.19
C TYR A 593 -18.39 4.94 3.18
N GLY A 594 -17.86 4.16 2.24
CA GLY A 594 -16.44 3.89 2.08
C GLY A 594 -15.94 4.24 0.69
N PHE A 595 -14.67 4.01 0.49
CA PHE A 595 -14.05 4.05 -0.82
C PHE A 595 -13.18 2.80 -1.02
N GLY A 596 -12.91 2.47 -2.28
CA GLY A 596 -11.88 1.55 -2.69
C GLY A 596 -10.91 2.30 -3.58
N ALA A 597 -9.68 2.47 -3.12
CA ALA A 597 -8.71 3.26 -3.87
C ALA A 597 -8.12 2.47 -5.04
N ASP A 598 -8.16 1.14 -4.97
CA ASP A 598 -7.52 0.25 -5.96
C ASP A 598 -6.07 0.67 -6.26
N THR A 599 -5.42 1.31 -5.26
CA THR A 599 -4.04 1.77 -5.42
C THR A 599 -3.14 0.56 -5.63
N ASN A 600 -2.26 0.65 -6.60
CA ASN A 600 -1.41 -0.43 -7.11
C ASN A 600 -2.14 -1.52 -7.93
N GLY A 601 -3.45 -1.36 -8.25
CA GLY A 601 -4.24 -2.33 -9.04
C GLY A 601 -4.29 -2.06 -10.55
N PHE A 602 -3.40 -1.23 -11.11
CA PHE A 602 -3.39 -0.75 -12.50
C PHE A 602 -4.54 0.20 -12.87
N GLY A 603 -5.26 0.72 -11.89
CA GLY A 603 -6.18 1.84 -12.08
C GLY A 603 -5.48 3.18 -11.88
N SER A 604 -5.80 4.19 -12.71
CA SER A 604 -5.34 5.55 -12.45
C SER A 604 -6.04 6.11 -11.22
N GLN A 605 -5.28 6.77 -10.36
CA GLN A 605 -5.79 7.47 -9.20
C GLN A 605 -6.42 8.83 -9.61
N PRO A 606 -7.17 9.52 -8.73
CA PRO A 606 -7.73 10.82 -9.03
C PRO A 606 -6.69 11.83 -9.53
N SER A 607 -6.89 12.35 -10.72
CA SER A 607 -6.06 13.44 -11.28
C SER A 607 -6.24 14.73 -10.48
N PRO A 608 -5.35 15.72 -10.65
CA PRO A 608 -5.56 17.06 -10.10
C PRO A 608 -6.92 17.64 -10.51
N PRO A 609 -7.50 18.54 -9.69
CA PRO A 609 -8.73 19.22 -10.03
C PRO A 609 -8.66 19.90 -11.40
N LYS A 610 -9.71 19.74 -12.23
CA LYS A 610 -9.77 20.30 -13.57
C LYS A 610 -9.68 21.84 -13.54
N ASP A 611 -9.17 22.43 -14.61
CA ASP A 611 -9.11 23.88 -14.85
C ASP A 611 -8.34 24.68 -13.78
N GLY A 612 -7.37 24.05 -13.10
CA GLY A 612 -6.63 24.68 -12.02
C GLY A 612 -7.45 24.93 -10.76
N GLY A 613 -8.48 24.11 -10.56
CA GLY A 613 -9.33 24.15 -9.36
C GLY A 613 -8.51 23.98 -8.08
N HIS A 614 -8.96 24.59 -6.99
CA HIS A 614 -8.32 24.53 -5.69
C HIS A 614 -9.30 23.92 -4.68
N LEU A 615 -9.05 22.66 -4.30
CA LEU A 615 -9.92 21.91 -3.41
C LEU A 615 -9.37 21.76 -1.98
N VAL A 616 -8.05 21.85 -1.78
CA VAL A 616 -7.45 21.65 -0.45
C VAL A 616 -6.63 22.85 -0.04
N ASP A 617 -6.96 23.45 1.12
CA ASP A 617 -6.16 24.50 1.75
C ASP A 617 -5.28 23.89 2.84
N TYR A 618 -3.97 23.96 2.69
CA TYR A 618 -3.01 23.47 3.67
C TYR A 618 -2.55 24.57 4.62
N PRO A 619 -2.30 24.28 5.92
CA PRO A 619 -2.68 23.03 6.59
C PRO A 619 -4.18 23.00 6.91
N TYR A 620 -4.76 21.79 7.01
CA TYR A 620 -6.14 21.59 7.44
C TYR A 620 -6.22 20.63 8.63
N THR A 621 -7.33 20.64 9.33
CA THR A 621 -7.58 19.75 10.47
C THR A 621 -8.50 18.61 10.04
N THR A 622 -8.21 17.39 10.49
CA THR A 622 -9.02 16.20 10.23
C THR A 622 -10.44 16.36 10.77
N PHE A 623 -11.36 15.55 10.27
CA PHE A 623 -12.80 15.57 10.61
C PHE A 623 -13.09 15.49 12.12
N ASP A 624 -12.23 14.83 12.89
CA ASP A 624 -12.31 14.63 14.34
C ASP A 624 -11.60 15.72 15.15
N GLY A 625 -10.93 16.67 14.48
CA GLY A 625 -10.13 17.71 15.12
C GLY A 625 -8.83 17.23 15.76
N GLY A 626 -8.50 15.93 15.64
CA GLY A 626 -7.37 15.32 16.35
C GLY A 626 -6.01 15.53 15.68
N THR A 627 -5.99 15.74 14.36
CA THR A 627 -4.75 15.82 13.59
C THR A 627 -4.72 17.04 12.67
N LEU A 628 -3.61 17.75 12.66
CA LEU A 628 -3.30 18.79 11.68
C LEU A 628 -2.50 18.17 10.53
N MET A 629 -3.03 18.29 9.32
CA MET A 629 -2.47 17.76 8.08
C MET A 629 -1.82 18.88 7.28
N ASP A 630 -0.55 18.71 6.92
CA ASP A 630 0.16 19.64 6.03
C ASP A 630 0.57 18.91 4.74
N GLN A 631 1.04 19.65 3.73
CA GLN A 631 1.58 19.08 2.50
C GLN A 631 2.68 18.06 2.83
N GLN A 632 2.58 16.86 2.27
CA GLN A 632 3.56 15.81 2.54
C GLN A 632 4.88 16.07 1.83
N ARG A 633 5.98 15.95 2.57
CA ARG A 633 7.34 16.00 2.02
C ARG A 633 7.92 14.60 1.92
N ALA A 634 8.38 14.23 0.74
CA ALA A 634 9.18 13.02 0.52
C ALA A 634 10.52 13.43 -0.10
N GLY A 635 11.61 13.32 0.66
CA GLY A 635 12.92 13.85 0.23
C GLY A 635 12.85 15.34 -0.08
N THR A 636 13.08 15.72 -1.34
CA THR A 636 13.02 17.11 -1.80
C THR A 636 11.69 17.51 -2.44
N ARG A 637 10.80 16.52 -2.76
CA ARG A 637 9.47 16.79 -3.31
C ARG A 637 8.47 17.10 -2.20
N VAL A 638 7.62 18.11 -2.48
CA VAL A 638 6.44 18.42 -1.67
C VAL A 638 5.22 18.13 -2.52
N PHE A 639 4.37 17.23 -2.05
CA PHE A 639 3.12 16.86 -2.73
C PHE A 639 1.99 17.82 -2.38
N ASP A 640 1.21 18.22 -3.37
CA ASP A 640 0.02 19.05 -3.24
C ASP A 640 -1.12 18.43 -4.07
N PHE A 641 -2.22 18.06 -3.41
CA PHE A 641 -3.37 17.45 -4.10
C PHE A 641 -3.92 18.31 -5.25
N ASN A 642 -3.83 19.64 -5.10
CA ASN A 642 -4.32 20.55 -6.12
C ASN A 642 -3.52 20.50 -7.44
N THR A 643 -2.25 20.05 -7.40
CA THR A 643 -1.35 19.99 -8.54
C THR A 643 -0.92 18.57 -8.91
N ASP A 644 -0.83 17.68 -7.94
CA ASP A 644 -0.35 16.29 -8.14
C ASP A 644 -1.49 15.27 -8.22
N GLY A 645 -2.73 15.66 -7.84
CA GLY A 645 -3.81 14.68 -7.65
C GLY A 645 -3.50 13.71 -6.52
N LEU A 646 -4.01 12.49 -6.61
CA LEU A 646 -3.70 11.41 -5.66
C LEU A 646 -2.45 10.65 -6.13
N ALA A 647 -1.30 11.31 -6.07
CA ALA A 647 -0.04 10.74 -6.56
C ALA A 647 0.44 9.53 -5.75
N GLN A 648 0.11 9.46 -4.47
CA GLN A 648 0.46 8.35 -3.58
C GLN A 648 -0.51 8.27 -2.40
N TYR A 649 -0.52 7.14 -1.71
CA TYR A 649 -1.55 6.79 -0.72
C TYR A 649 -1.64 7.76 0.47
N GLY A 650 -0.55 8.43 0.83
CA GLY A 650 -0.56 9.42 1.90
C GLY A 650 -1.42 10.65 1.61
N MET A 651 -1.85 10.84 0.36
CA MET A 651 -2.73 11.93 -0.06
C MET A 651 -4.22 11.57 0.00
N ILE A 652 -4.59 10.37 0.44
CA ILE A 652 -5.98 9.97 0.69
C ILE A 652 -6.73 10.96 1.59
N PRO A 653 -6.17 11.45 2.73
CA PRO A 653 -6.85 12.45 3.55
C PRO A 653 -7.09 13.77 2.79
N ASP A 654 -6.15 14.16 1.93
CA ASP A 654 -6.27 15.36 1.12
C ASP A 654 -7.39 15.22 0.06
N TRP A 655 -7.46 14.05 -0.57
CA TRP A 655 -8.56 13.71 -1.48
C TRP A 655 -9.92 13.76 -0.77
N ILE A 656 -10.06 13.16 0.43
CA ILE A 656 -11.31 13.20 1.21
C ILE A 656 -11.70 14.65 1.57
N GLU A 657 -10.73 15.48 1.98
CA GLU A 657 -10.98 16.90 2.24
C GLU A 657 -11.42 17.64 0.97
N GLY A 658 -10.81 17.32 -0.17
CA GLY A 658 -11.22 17.81 -1.48
C GLY A 658 -12.67 17.44 -1.82
N MET A 659 -13.08 16.18 -1.56
CA MET A 659 -14.46 15.72 -1.75
C MET A 659 -15.43 16.46 -0.85
N ARG A 660 -15.08 16.66 0.43
CA ARG A 660 -15.87 17.46 1.38
C ARG A 660 -16.13 18.87 0.86
N LYS A 661 -15.11 19.54 0.34
CA LYS A 661 -15.25 20.88 -0.23
C LYS A 661 -16.06 20.88 -1.52
N TYR A 662 -15.85 19.90 -2.38
CA TYR A 662 -16.63 19.75 -3.61
C TYR A 662 -18.12 19.51 -3.33
N ALA A 663 -18.46 18.78 -2.26
CA ALA A 663 -19.84 18.55 -1.85
C ALA A 663 -20.58 19.84 -1.42
N GLY A 664 -19.87 20.93 -1.14
CA GLY A 664 -20.43 22.23 -0.82
C GLY A 664 -21.29 22.23 0.44
N ASP A 665 -22.57 22.60 0.34
CA ASP A 665 -23.51 22.62 1.48
C ASP A 665 -23.73 21.23 2.09
N ASP A 666 -23.52 20.15 1.33
CA ASP A 666 -23.61 18.76 1.81
C ASP A 666 -22.30 18.27 2.45
N GLY A 667 -21.22 19.07 2.45
CA GLY A 667 -19.86 18.64 2.85
C GLY A 667 -19.77 18.08 4.27
N GLN A 668 -20.53 18.63 5.23
CA GLN A 668 -20.58 18.10 6.59
C GLN A 668 -21.28 16.73 6.61
N GLN A 669 -22.38 16.57 5.90
CA GLN A 669 -23.10 15.29 5.82
C GLN A 669 -22.27 14.22 5.09
N PHE A 670 -21.54 14.62 4.04
CA PHE A 670 -20.58 13.76 3.36
C PHE A 670 -19.52 13.23 4.35
N MET A 671 -18.93 14.11 5.14
CA MET A 671 -17.92 13.75 6.12
C MET A 671 -18.49 12.87 7.24
N ASP A 672 -19.71 13.13 7.68
CA ASP A 672 -20.39 12.31 8.69
C ASP A 672 -20.63 10.89 8.17
N ASP A 673 -21.09 10.73 6.93
CA ASP A 673 -21.34 9.42 6.32
C ASP A 673 -20.03 8.66 6.05
N MET A 674 -18.99 9.34 5.54
CA MET A 674 -17.67 8.77 5.36
C MET A 674 -17.05 8.30 6.69
N SER A 675 -17.17 9.12 7.74
CA SER A 675 -16.60 8.78 9.05
C SER A 675 -17.33 7.63 9.75
N ARG A 676 -18.50 7.24 9.29
CA ARG A 676 -19.28 6.08 9.73
C ARG A 676 -18.94 4.79 8.97
N GLY A 677 -18.21 4.90 7.88
CA GLY A 677 -17.86 3.75 7.04
C GLY A 677 -17.30 2.55 7.80
N PRO A 678 -16.27 2.74 8.66
CA PRO A 678 -15.71 1.65 9.45
C PRO A 678 -16.75 0.96 10.35
N GLU A 679 -17.62 1.72 11.01
CA GLU A 679 -18.67 1.15 11.87
C GLU A 679 -19.68 0.34 11.06
N ALA A 680 -20.12 0.84 9.90
CA ALA A 680 -21.04 0.14 9.02
C ALA A 680 -20.45 -1.20 8.54
N TYR A 681 -19.19 -1.18 8.10
CA TYR A 681 -18.46 -2.39 7.67
C TYR A 681 -18.32 -3.40 8.81
N LEU A 682 -17.94 -2.95 10.01
CA LEU A 682 -17.82 -3.82 11.18
C LEU A 682 -19.16 -4.46 11.57
N GLN A 683 -20.24 -3.69 11.61
CA GLN A 683 -21.57 -4.23 11.90
C GLN A 683 -22.03 -5.23 10.83
N MET A 684 -21.73 -5.00 9.55
CA MET A 684 -21.98 -5.98 8.50
C MET A 684 -21.21 -7.28 8.76
N TRP A 685 -19.90 -7.19 9.05
CA TRP A 685 -19.06 -8.35 9.29
C TRP A 685 -19.43 -9.11 10.58
N GLU A 686 -19.76 -8.40 11.66
CA GLU A 686 -20.23 -8.99 12.94
C GLU A 686 -21.49 -9.84 12.78
N ARG A 687 -22.38 -9.51 11.84
CA ARG A 687 -23.59 -10.30 11.58
C ARG A 687 -23.31 -11.67 10.96
N VAL A 688 -22.18 -11.84 10.31
CA VAL A 688 -21.83 -13.07 9.58
C VAL A 688 -20.64 -13.83 10.17
N ALA A 689 -19.78 -13.18 10.95
CA ALA A 689 -18.65 -13.83 11.60
C ALA A 689 -19.09 -14.94 12.56
N ARG A 690 -18.31 -16.02 12.65
CA ARG A 690 -18.62 -17.23 13.44
C ARG A 690 -17.46 -17.56 14.38
#